data_1b06237454ba04c1e6bac78ef184f973
#
_entry.id   1b06237454ba04c1e6bac78ef184f973
#
_cell.length_a   1.000
_cell.length_b   1.000
_cell.length_c   1.000
_cell.angle_alpha   90.00
_cell.angle_beta   90.00
_cell.angle_gamma   90.00
#
_symmetry.space_group_name_H-M   'P 1'
#
loop_
_entity.id
_entity.type
_entity.pdbx_description
1 polymer ?
#
loop_
_entity_poly.entity_id
_entity_poly.type
_entity_poly.pdbx_seq_one_letter_code
_entity_poly.pdbx_strand_id
1 'polypeptide(L)'
;MKNLILCLLAAMLGLLPAKAEKEFVNLTPRPKNLLTYDGRCTLPTAFSVGVDAALGDSVMEEAQRFVDILNASMPGYSVSLVHQTDEAFLKIAQYTGVASNVGNEGYRLVMKEDGITLTSLTRKGFYYGLLSIRKMLPANVALGIPGAEGTEYFLPVATITDNARFAYRGFMLDVSRHFFSVEEIKKMLDIMAIYKMNVFHWHLTDDQGWRAEIKQYPKLTTVGATRSNSWNTDIYMVDNYWWTGEGAYTGKTYGPYFYTQDEMREVVAYAAERHIDVLPEVDMPGHFVAAMAAYPEYSCTPANPPSVWINGGISSNVLNVADPKAVEFAQNILGELCDIFPYPYIHIGGDECPTSHWESNALCQQKMKDLGLSSYRALQTHFIKEMSDFVGTKGKRLFCWNESVTAGGADLQLMKETGATIMCWNPCQGGAAKAAELGLDAIITEYHSSTGGYYINRRQSNDYGEPSGAGYGDDTVEGCYNYVPVPDNVTAANAKHYIGVQGTFWTEHVSSDEYLEYLALPRLICVAEAGWSTQGRKNWNDFKTRLTRDTEMLDAGGYVYGRHWMDNYVHRVYKNPIADGAVVKFTNQSTDRPRCLADQNGTLNGQGDACTEWKLEAAEKDGEYYILSNESGKYLNASGTASGSTVTLGTKKTAWTFDETTMSGYVAICLAANKDVAVNNNVNNASHARLFAHGTSNGASFWKVDLVQEPDAVAQVPTATGHPVQKVYDLNGRPSRRNGQGLRIVDGTKVFVK
;
A
#
# COMPACT_ATOMS: atom_id res chain seq x y z
N MET A 1 54.06 -50.71 0.43
CA MET A 1 52.66 -51.24 0.39
C MET A 1 51.69 -50.47 1.26
N LYS A 2 51.99 -50.05 2.48
CA LYS A 2 51.04 -49.30 3.33
C LYS A 2 50.59 -47.93 2.73
N ASN A 3 51.47 -47.21 2.07
CA ASN A 3 51.14 -45.91 1.46
C ASN A 3 50.34 -46.03 0.16
N LEU A 4 50.43 -47.16 -0.57
CA LEU A 4 49.65 -47.40 -1.79
C LEU A 4 48.19 -47.79 -1.48
N ILE A 5 47.98 -48.47 -0.33
CA ILE A 5 46.62 -48.84 0.15
C ILE A 5 45.88 -47.59 0.66
N LEU A 6 46.59 -46.64 1.30
CA LEU A 6 45.99 -45.39 1.80
C LEU A 6 45.55 -44.49 0.62
N CYS A 7 46.32 -44.43 -0.47
CA CYS A 7 45.94 -43.67 -1.68
C CYS A 7 44.77 -44.31 -2.46
N LEU A 8 44.67 -45.64 -2.46
CA LEU A 8 43.53 -46.35 -3.06
C LEU A 8 42.23 -46.21 -2.24
N LEU A 9 42.32 -46.18 -0.90
CA LEU A 9 41.17 -45.89 -0.01
C LEU A 9 40.72 -44.41 -0.12
N ALA A 10 41.65 -43.47 -0.27
CA ALA A 10 41.30 -42.07 -0.49
C ALA A 10 40.66 -41.84 -1.88
N ALA A 11 41.10 -42.58 -2.92
CA ALA A 11 40.51 -42.53 -4.25
C ALA A 11 39.13 -43.23 -4.33
N MET A 12 38.84 -44.23 -3.48
CA MET A 12 37.52 -44.85 -3.37
C MET A 12 36.55 -44.04 -2.55
N LEU A 13 36.99 -43.21 -1.59
CA LEU A 13 36.14 -42.27 -0.86
C LEU A 13 35.74 -41.03 -1.66
N GLY A 14 36.45 -40.73 -2.76
CA GLY A 14 36.11 -39.65 -3.69
C GLY A 14 35.11 -40.03 -4.78
N LEU A 15 34.61 -41.29 -4.82
CA LEU A 15 33.65 -41.80 -5.82
C LEU A 15 32.29 -42.18 -5.24
N LEU A 16 32.01 -41.81 -4.00
CA LEU A 16 30.61 -41.83 -3.55
C LEU A 16 29.88 -40.74 -4.32
N PRO A 17 28.82 -41.05 -5.08
CA PRO A 17 28.01 -40.02 -5.71
C PRO A 17 27.55 -39.09 -4.58
N ALA A 18 27.80 -37.79 -4.74
CA ALA A 18 27.27 -36.80 -3.84
C ALA A 18 25.77 -37.08 -3.68
N LYS A 19 25.33 -37.32 -2.48
CA LYS A 19 23.90 -37.56 -2.22
C LYS A 19 23.16 -36.36 -2.76
N ALA A 20 22.26 -36.56 -3.71
CA ALA A 20 21.46 -35.49 -4.27
C ALA A 20 20.72 -34.81 -3.10
N GLU A 21 20.94 -33.51 -2.92
CA GLU A 21 20.26 -32.73 -1.90
C GLU A 21 18.86 -32.33 -2.40
N LYS A 22 17.95 -32.11 -1.44
CA LYS A 22 16.62 -31.58 -1.75
C LYS A 22 16.73 -30.13 -2.19
N GLU A 23 16.16 -29.81 -3.34
CA GLU A 23 16.03 -28.42 -3.76
C GLU A 23 14.98 -27.69 -2.91
N PHE A 24 15.25 -26.42 -2.64
CA PHE A 24 14.32 -25.58 -1.91
C PHE A 24 13.13 -25.20 -2.81
N VAL A 25 11.90 -25.38 -2.31
CA VAL A 25 10.69 -24.96 -3.00
C VAL A 25 10.39 -23.49 -2.64
N ASN A 26 10.79 -22.57 -3.52
CA ASN A 26 10.46 -21.16 -3.36
C ASN A 26 9.05 -20.88 -3.91
N LEU A 27 8.04 -21.08 -3.08
CA LEU A 27 6.66 -20.84 -3.45
C LEU A 27 5.91 -20.06 -2.37
N THR A 28 5.58 -18.82 -2.68
CA THR A 28 4.76 -17.90 -1.88
C THR A 28 3.50 -17.55 -2.67
N PRO A 29 2.30 -17.73 -2.17
CA PRO A 29 1.92 -18.30 -0.86
C PRO A 29 2.32 -19.77 -0.69
N ARG A 30 2.57 -20.15 0.60
CA ARG A 30 2.95 -21.51 0.95
C ARG A 30 1.84 -22.50 0.64
N PRO A 31 2.13 -23.60 -0.07
CA PRO A 31 1.12 -24.62 -0.39
C PRO A 31 0.59 -25.33 0.86
N LYS A 32 -0.66 -25.78 0.79
CA LYS A 32 -1.32 -26.55 1.85
C LYS A 32 -0.57 -27.84 2.18
N ASN A 33 -0.13 -28.59 1.18
CA ASN A 33 0.66 -29.79 1.35
C ASN A 33 1.83 -29.79 0.36
N LEU A 34 3.03 -30.00 0.90
CA LEU A 34 4.27 -30.04 0.12
C LEU A 34 5.13 -31.19 0.63
N LEU A 35 5.49 -32.10 -0.26
CA LEU A 35 6.44 -33.17 -0.04
C LEU A 35 7.61 -32.97 -1.01
N THR A 36 8.84 -32.90 -0.51
CA THR A 36 10.07 -32.73 -1.31
C THR A 36 10.89 -34.01 -1.28
N TYR A 37 11.53 -34.30 -2.40
CA TYR A 37 12.39 -35.46 -2.59
C TYR A 37 13.77 -35.01 -3.06
N ASP A 38 14.75 -35.91 -3.02
CA ASP A 38 16.09 -35.65 -3.55
C ASP A 38 16.03 -35.61 -5.09
N GLY A 39 16.88 -34.79 -5.72
CA GLY A 39 16.98 -34.67 -7.18
C GLY A 39 16.37 -33.37 -7.75
N ARG A 40 16.50 -33.22 -9.05
CA ARG A 40 16.03 -32.08 -9.86
C ARG A 40 15.21 -32.57 -11.04
N CYS A 41 14.13 -31.83 -11.34
CA CYS A 41 13.39 -31.94 -12.59
C CYS A 41 13.97 -30.92 -13.58
N THR A 42 15.01 -31.31 -14.32
CA THR A 42 15.62 -30.42 -15.32
C THR A 42 14.72 -30.35 -16.55
N LEU A 43 14.40 -29.14 -17.00
CA LEU A 43 13.59 -28.93 -18.18
C LEU A 43 14.42 -29.22 -19.44
N PRO A 44 13.97 -30.08 -20.36
CA PRO A 44 14.63 -30.25 -21.67
C PRO A 44 14.58 -28.94 -22.47
N THR A 45 15.60 -28.69 -23.27
CA THR A 45 15.63 -27.48 -24.13
C THR A 45 14.53 -27.51 -25.21
N ALA A 46 13.99 -28.68 -25.51
CA ALA A 46 12.77 -28.83 -26.30
C ALA A 46 11.82 -29.81 -25.59
N PHE A 47 10.63 -29.37 -25.29
CA PHE A 47 9.62 -30.23 -24.65
C PHE A 47 8.19 -29.82 -25.01
N SER A 48 7.24 -30.71 -24.72
CA SER A 48 5.83 -30.44 -24.95
C SER A 48 5.04 -30.34 -23.64
N VAL A 49 4.05 -29.45 -23.68
CA VAL A 49 2.94 -29.37 -22.71
C VAL A 49 1.75 -30.05 -23.33
N GLY A 50 1.32 -31.16 -22.73
CA GLY A 50 0.20 -31.93 -23.21
C GLY A 50 -1.04 -31.70 -22.36
N VAL A 51 -2.15 -31.38 -23.01
CA VAL A 51 -3.46 -31.20 -22.37
C VAL A 51 -4.39 -32.36 -22.75
N ASP A 52 -5.00 -32.99 -21.75
CA ASP A 52 -6.01 -34.03 -21.99
C ASP A 52 -7.20 -33.41 -22.77
N ALA A 53 -7.54 -34.02 -23.90
CA ALA A 53 -8.60 -33.54 -24.78
C ALA A 53 -9.96 -33.40 -24.08
N ALA A 54 -10.19 -34.12 -22.99
CA ALA A 54 -11.43 -34.03 -22.22
C ALA A 54 -11.58 -32.72 -21.42
N LEU A 55 -10.53 -31.91 -21.27
CA LEU A 55 -10.56 -30.69 -20.46
C LEU A 55 -11.14 -29.47 -21.21
N GLY A 56 -11.29 -29.56 -22.52
CA GLY A 56 -11.88 -28.50 -23.35
C GLY A 56 -10.99 -27.25 -23.60
N ASP A 57 -11.51 -26.36 -24.45
CA ASP A 57 -10.77 -25.26 -25.04
C ASP A 57 -10.25 -24.26 -23.98
N SER A 58 -11.01 -24.00 -22.92
CA SER A 58 -10.62 -23.01 -21.91
C SER A 58 -9.35 -23.39 -21.13
N VAL A 59 -9.08 -24.70 -20.95
CA VAL A 59 -7.83 -25.18 -20.34
C VAL A 59 -6.69 -25.14 -21.37
N MET A 60 -7.00 -25.41 -22.63
CA MET A 60 -6.04 -25.23 -23.73
C MET A 60 -5.55 -23.79 -23.84
N GLU A 61 -6.45 -22.79 -23.71
CA GLU A 61 -6.08 -21.38 -23.69
C GLU A 61 -5.13 -21.05 -22.53
N GLU A 62 -5.37 -21.59 -21.33
CA GLU A 62 -4.45 -21.38 -20.18
C GLU A 62 -3.08 -22.02 -20.45
N ALA A 63 -3.07 -23.22 -21.00
CA ALA A 63 -1.84 -23.91 -21.36
C ALA A 63 -1.09 -23.18 -22.49
N GLN A 64 -1.80 -22.61 -23.47
CA GLN A 64 -1.17 -21.81 -24.53
C GLN A 64 -0.51 -20.54 -23.97
N ARG A 65 -1.21 -19.77 -23.13
CA ARG A 65 -0.62 -18.61 -22.46
C ARG A 65 0.62 -18.97 -21.65
N PHE A 66 0.59 -20.10 -20.95
CA PHE A 66 1.77 -20.59 -20.21
C PHE A 66 2.93 -20.93 -21.17
N VAL A 67 2.68 -21.64 -22.28
CA VAL A 67 3.69 -21.96 -23.31
C VAL A 67 4.27 -20.69 -23.93
N ASP A 68 3.44 -19.70 -24.25
CA ASP A 68 3.88 -18.42 -24.81
C ASP A 68 4.82 -17.67 -23.85
N ILE A 69 4.49 -17.67 -22.55
CA ILE A 69 5.34 -17.09 -21.51
C ILE A 69 6.68 -17.83 -21.41
N LEU A 70 6.68 -19.16 -21.41
CA LEU A 70 7.94 -19.92 -21.36
C LEU A 70 8.83 -19.63 -22.57
N ASN A 71 8.24 -19.62 -23.78
CA ASN A 71 8.98 -19.31 -25.00
C ASN A 71 9.53 -17.88 -25.03
N ALA A 72 8.80 -16.92 -24.45
CA ALA A 72 9.25 -15.54 -24.34
C ALA A 72 10.36 -15.35 -23.28
N SER A 73 10.31 -16.14 -22.21
CA SER A 73 11.17 -15.92 -21.03
C SER A 73 12.39 -16.85 -20.94
N MET A 74 12.44 -17.93 -21.73
CA MET A 74 13.49 -18.95 -21.68
C MET A 74 14.28 -19.01 -23.02
N PRO A 75 15.24 -18.11 -23.26
CA PRO A 75 16.04 -18.12 -24.49
C PRO A 75 16.75 -19.46 -24.71
N GLY A 76 16.70 -19.97 -25.93
CA GLY A 76 17.27 -21.27 -26.27
C GLY A 76 16.39 -22.48 -25.96
N TYR A 77 15.21 -22.28 -25.39
CA TYR A 77 14.20 -23.31 -25.17
C TYR A 77 13.09 -23.22 -26.23
N SER A 78 12.52 -24.39 -26.57
CA SER A 78 11.36 -24.49 -27.47
C SER A 78 10.28 -25.33 -26.82
N VAL A 79 9.19 -24.69 -26.43
CA VAL A 79 8.05 -25.34 -25.77
C VAL A 79 6.88 -25.38 -26.73
N SER A 80 6.30 -26.56 -26.92
CA SER A 80 5.13 -26.76 -27.79
C SER A 80 3.91 -27.20 -27.01
N LEU A 81 2.72 -26.85 -27.48
CA LEU A 81 1.44 -27.32 -26.94
C LEU A 81 0.91 -28.46 -27.79
N VAL A 82 0.45 -29.56 -27.16
CA VAL A 82 -0.14 -30.71 -27.83
C VAL A 82 -1.45 -31.16 -27.16
N HIS A 83 -2.37 -31.73 -27.95
CA HIS A 83 -3.69 -32.18 -27.49
C HIS A 83 -3.69 -33.64 -26.93
N GLN A 84 -2.56 -34.09 -26.43
CA GLN A 84 -2.41 -35.41 -25.81
C GLN A 84 -1.33 -35.38 -24.73
N THR A 85 -1.46 -36.25 -23.75
CA THR A 85 -0.54 -36.27 -22.59
C THR A 85 0.51 -37.38 -22.61
N ASP A 86 0.36 -38.41 -23.43
CA ASP A 86 1.15 -39.64 -23.29
C ASP A 86 2.66 -39.44 -23.37
N GLU A 87 3.12 -38.62 -24.31
CA GLU A 87 4.55 -38.33 -24.51
C GLU A 87 4.96 -36.93 -24.04
N ALA A 88 4.03 -36.16 -23.46
CA ALA A 88 4.34 -34.80 -23.01
C ALA A 88 5.20 -34.81 -21.74
N PHE A 89 6.18 -33.89 -21.68
CA PHE A 89 6.98 -33.68 -20.47
C PHE A 89 6.17 -33.04 -19.32
N LEU A 90 5.35 -32.05 -19.64
CA LEU A 90 4.34 -31.53 -18.72
C LEU A 90 2.96 -32.01 -19.15
N LYS A 91 2.33 -32.82 -18.31
CA LYS A 91 1.00 -33.39 -18.52
C LYS A 91 -0.07 -32.63 -17.72
N ILE A 92 -1.11 -32.15 -18.39
CA ILE A 92 -2.25 -31.46 -17.78
C ILE A 92 -3.48 -32.38 -17.95
N ALA A 93 -4.01 -32.86 -16.83
CA ALA A 93 -5.09 -33.83 -16.82
C ALA A 93 -6.11 -33.58 -15.69
N GLN A 94 -7.29 -34.24 -15.81
CA GLN A 94 -8.33 -34.15 -14.79
C GLN A 94 -7.85 -34.72 -13.45
N TYR A 95 -8.13 -34.01 -12.35
CA TYR A 95 -7.90 -34.54 -11.00
C TYR A 95 -8.91 -35.64 -10.67
N THR A 96 -8.43 -36.82 -10.30
CA THR A 96 -9.27 -38.01 -10.00
C THR A 96 -9.30 -38.35 -8.52
N GLY A 97 -8.63 -37.57 -7.65
CA GLY A 97 -8.63 -37.79 -6.21
C GLY A 97 -9.83 -37.18 -5.50
N VAL A 98 -9.76 -37.09 -4.19
CA VAL A 98 -10.82 -36.51 -3.36
C VAL A 98 -10.96 -35.00 -3.65
N ALA A 99 -12.10 -34.57 -4.18
CA ALA A 99 -12.34 -33.23 -4.69
C ALA A 99 -12.03 -32.13 -3.63
N SER A 100 -12.37 -32.37 -2.35
CA SER A 100 -12.09 -31.39 -1.27
C SER A 100 -10.59 -31.12 -1.01
N ASN A 101 -9.70 -31.94 -1.55
CA ASN A 101 -8.26 -31.72 -1.41
C ASN A 101 -7.77 -30.56 -2.28
N VAL A 102 -8.39 -30.34 -3.43
CA VAL A 102 -8.03 -29.28 -4.38
C VAL A 102 -9.15 -28.22 -4.51
N GLY A 103 -10.41 -28.53 -4.20
CA GLY A 103 -11.53 -27.57 -4.29
C GLY A 103 -11.63 -26.91 -5.67
N ASN A 104 -12.17 -25.69 -5.71
CA ASN A 104 -12.41 -24.97 -6.98
C ASN A 104 -11.20 -24.18 -7.49
N GLU A 105 -10.20 -23.91 -6.66
CA GLU A 105 -9.02 -23.11 -7.03
C GLU A 105 -7.71 -23.86 -6.86
N GLY A 106 -7.76 -25.06 -6.36
CA GLY A 106 -6.55 -25.82 -6.07
C GLY A 106 -6.18 -26.80 -7.19
N TYR A 107 -5.03 -27.42 -6.96
CA TYR A 107 -4.39 -28.32 -7.92
C TYR A 107 -3.55 -29.35 -7.20
N ARG A 108 -3.20 -30.41 -7.93
CA ARG A 108 -2.12 -31.31 -7.56
C ARG A 108 -1.03 -31.27 -8.61
N LEU A 109 0.20 -30.98 -8.18
CA LEU A 109 1.38 -30.90 -9.03
C LEU A 109 2.41 -31.94 -8.56
N VAL A 110 2.84 -32.80 -9.47
CA VAL A 110 3.86 -33.83 -9.23
C VAL A 110 5.00 -33.55 -10.18
N MET A 111 6.16 -33.26 -9.64
CA MET A 111 7.40 -33.00 -10.38
C MET A 111 8.38 -34.12 -10.06
N LYS A 112 8.84 -34.81 -11.10
CA LYS A 112 9.84 -35.89 -11.07
C LYS A 112 10.99 -35.53 -11.98
N GLU A 113 12.08 -36.26 -11.89
CA GLU A 113 13.26 -36.06 -12.77
C GLU A 113 12.91 -36.21 -14.26
N ASP A 114 11.90 -37.05 -14.59
CA ASP A 114 11.51 -37.41 -15.95
C ASP A 114 10.26 -36.70 -16.47
N GLY A 115 9.65 -35.80 -15.68
CA GLY A 115 8.47 -35.04 -16.12
C GLY A 115 7.59 -34.49 -15.02
N ILE A 116 6.57 -33.77 -15.46
CA ILE A 116 5.66 -33.01 -14.60
C ILE A 116 4.22 -33.43 -14.88
N THR A 117 3.42 -33.58 -13.83
CA THR A 117 1.98 -33.79 -13.97
C THR A 117 1.21 -32.76 -13.13
N LEU A 118 0.39 -31.97 -13.79
CA LEU A 118 -0.54 -31.04 -13.19
C LEU A 118 -1.98 -31.53 -13.34
N THR A 119 -2.70 -31.66 -12.22
CA THR A 119 -4.11 -32.04 -12.23
C THR A 119 -4.95 -31.08 -11.41
N SER A 120 -6.16 -30.74 -11.90
CA SER A 120 -7.13 -29.90 -11.22
C SER A 120 -8.54 -30.26 -11.60
N LEU A 121 -9.54 -29.66 -10.92
CA LEU A 121 -10.97 -29.83 -11.22
C LEU A 121 -11.51 -28.68 -12.10
N THR A 122 -10.83 -27.54 -12.14
CA THR A 122 -11.35 -26.31 -12.76
C THR A 122 -10.27 -25.60 -13.56
N ARG A 123 -10.67 -24.75 -14.51
CA ARG A 123 -9.79 -23.84 -15.25
C ARG A 123 -8.92 -23.00 -14.29
N LYS A 124 -9.53 -22.44 -13.24
CA LYS A 124 -8.83 -21.59 -12.27
C LYS A 124 -7.75 -22.36 -11.48
N GLY A 125 -8.02 -23.61 -11.12
CA GLY A 125 -7.03 -24.46 -10.47
C GLY A 125 -5.87 -24.84 -11.41
N PHE A 126 -6.10 -25.05 -12.70
CA PHE A 126 -5.02 -25.21 -13.68
C PHE A 126 -4.18 -23.94 -13.80
N TYR A 127 -4.80 -22.78 -13.88
CA TYR A 127 -4.10 -21.48 -13.87
C TYR A 127 -3.15 -21.35 -12.67
N TYR A 128 -3.63 -21.58 -11.43
CA TYR A 128 -2.79 -21.49 -10.24
C TYR A 128 -1.70 -22.57 -10.17
N GLY A 129 -1.94 -23.75 -10.75
CA GLY A 129 -0.92 -24.78 -10.88
C GLY A 129 0.20 -24.38 -11.83
N LEU A 130 -0.13 -23.85 -13.02
CA LEU A 130 0.82 -23.34 -14.01
C LEU A 130 1.59 -22.13 -13.46
N LEU A 131 0.90 -21.22 -12.78
CA LEU A 131 1.52 -20.09 -12.09
C LEU A 131 2.53 -20.56 -11.03
N SER A 132 2.23 -21.63 -10.29
CA SER A 132 3.15 -22.19 -9.29
C SER A 132 4.40 -22.77 -9.93
N ILE A 133 4.30 -23.41 -11.11
CA ILE A 133 5.45 -23.85 -11.89
C ILE A 133 6.32 -22.65 -12.27
N ARG A 134 5.72 -21.60 -12.86
CA ARG A 134 6.43 -20.36 -13.22
C ARG A 134 7.15 -19.74 -12.04
N LYS A 135 6.50 -19.66 -10.88
CA LYS A 135 7.05 -19.02 -9.69
C LYS A 135 8.21 -19.80 -9.05
N MET A 136 8.29 -21.12 -9.26
CA MET A 136 9.43 -21.93 -8.81
C MET A 136 10.64 -21.86 -9.76
N LEU A 137 10.46 -21.37 -10.97
CA LEU A 137 11.52 -21.07 -11.95
C LEU A 137 12.18 -19.71 -11.63
N PRO A 138 13.30 -19.34 -12.27
CA PRO A 138 13.93 -18.04 -12.09
C PRO A 138 12.97 -16.86 -12.26
N ALA A 139 13.26 -15.74 -11.62
CA ALA A 139 12.43 -14.55 -11.53
C ALA A 139 11.92 -14.03 -12.90
N ASN A 140 12.74 -14.11 -13.93
CA ASN A 140 12.36 -13.71 -15.28
C ASN A 140 11.19 -14.53 -15.83
N VAL A 141 11.12 -15.84 -15.55
CA VAL A 141 10.00 -16.71 -15.97
C VAL A 141 8.72 -16.39 -15.18
N ALA A 142 8.85 -16.12 -13.88
CA ALA A 142 7.73 -15.70 -13.06
C ALA A 142 7.07 -14.44 -13.62
N LEU A 143 7.88 -13.49 -14.10
CA LEU A 143 7.45 -12.21 -14.70
C LEU A 143 7.10 -12.32 -16.20
N GLY A 144 7.50 -13.37 -16.89
CA GLY A 144 7.34 -13.49 -18.35
C GLY A 144 8.28 -12.60 -19.16
N ILE A 145 9.43 -12.20 -18.59
CA ILE A 145 10.45 -11.39 -19.27
C ILE A 145 11.65 -12.26 -19.71
N PRO A 146 12.39 -11.89 -20.78
CA PRO A 146 13.50 -12.70 -21.27
C PRO A 146 14.59 -12.90 -20.21
N GLY A 147 15.06 -14.14 -20.07
CA GLY A 147 16.21 -14.50 -19.24
C GLY A 147 17.54 -14.38 -19.98
N ALA A 148 18.64 -14.77 -19.32
CA ALA A 148 19.96 -14.84 -19.96
C ALA A 148 20.07 -16.10 -20.83
N GLU A 149 20.78 -15.97 -21.98
CA GLU A 149 21.08 -17.12 -22.82
C GLU A 149 21.95 -18.15 -22.08
N GLY A 150 21.71 -19.44 -22.34
CA GLY A 150 22.45 -20.53 -21.72
C GLY A 150 22.05 -20.84 -20.26
N THR A 151 20.97 -20.21 -19.76
CA THR A 151 20.43 -20.54 -18.43
C THR A 151 19.84 -21.94 -18.44
N GLU A 152 20.23 -22.78 -17.49
CA GLU A 152 19.60 -24.07 -17.24
C GLU A 152 18.38 -23.87 -16.31
N TYR A 153 17.22 -24.37 -16.75
CA TYR A 153 15.98 -24.28 -15.96
C TYR A 153 15.64 -25.64 -15.37
N PHE A 154 15.35 -25.67 -14.08
CA PHE A 154 14.94 -26.86 -13.36
C PHE A 154 13.91 -26.54 -12.27
N LEU A 155 13.20 -27.56 -11.84
CA LEU A 155 12.25 -27.51 -10.74
C LEU A 155 12.68 -28.51 -9.63
N PRO A 156 12.28 -28.31 -8.39
CA PRO A 156 12.50 -29.29 -7.33
C PRO A 156 11.68 -30.58 -7.63
N VAL A 157 12.23 -31.74 -7.26
CA VAL A 157 11.44 -32.97 -7.25
C VAL A 157 10.49 -32.91 -6.03
N ALA A 158 9.18 -32.76 -6.30
CA ALA A 158 8.20 -32.51 -5.24
C ALA A 158 6.80 -32.96 -5.65
N THR A 159 5.97 -33.16 -4.64
CA THR A 159 4.51 -33.28 -4.80
C THR A 159 3.83 -32.18 -4.00
N ILE A 160 3.04 -31.37 -4.68
CA ILE A 160 2.22 -30.31 -4.11
C ILE A 160 0.75 -30.69 -4.25
N THR A 161 -0.03 -30.60 -3.17
CA THR A 161 -1.50 -30.61 -3.24
C THR A 161 -1.97 -29.36 -2.51
N ASP A 162 -2.57 -28.47 -3.26
CA ASP A 162 -2.83 -27.10 -2.82
C ASP A 162 -4.27 -26.68 -3.03
N ASN A 163 -4.74 -25.74 -2.19
CA ASN A 163 -6.07 -25.16 -2.24
C ASN A 163 -6.10 -23.91 -1.38
N ALA A 164 -6.76 -22.86 -1.87
CA ALA A 164 -6.92 -21.62 -1.13
C ALA A 164 -7.65 -21.83 0.20
N ARG A 165 -7.23 -21.10 1.24
CA ARG A 165 -7.91 -21.05 2.54
C ARG A 165 -9.21 -20.27 2.45
N PHE A 166 -9.18 -19.09 1.82
CA PHE A 166 -10.33 -18.20 1.65
C PHE A 166 -10.70 -18.03 0.17
N ALA A 167 -11.99 -17.91 -0.09
CA ALA A 167 -12.51 -17.63 -1.42
C ALA A 167 -12.21 -16.19 -1.89
N TYR A 168 -12.16 -15.23 -0.96
CA TYR A 168 -11.85 -13.83 -1.23
C TYR A 168 -10.44 -13.49 -0.72
N ARG A 169 -9.58 -12.99 -1.58
CA ARG A 169 -8.21 -12.57 -1.30
C ARG A 169 -7.97 -11.26 -2.02
N GLY A 170 -8.29 -10.16 -1.31
CA GLY A 170 -8.44 -8.84 -1.92
C GLY A 170 -7.24 -7.91 -1.72
N PHE A 171 -7.13 -6.97 -2.64
CA PHE A 171 -6.38 -5.73 -2.50
C PHE A 171 -7.30 -4.57 -2.85
N MET A 172 -7.43 -3.61 -1.96
CA MET A 172 -8.18 -2.37 -2.17
C MET A 172 -7.21 -1.23 -2.41
N LEU A 173 -7.49 -0.42 -3.43
CA LEU A 173 -6.77 0.81 -3.74
C LEU A 173 -7.72 2.00 -3.80
N ASP A 174 -7.48 2.98 -2.94
CA ASP A 174 -8.09 4.31 -3.00
C ASP A 174 -7.45 5.12 -4.12
N VAL A 175 -8.25 5.50 -5.12
CA VAL A 175 -7.84 6.36 -6.23
C VAL A 175 -8.46 7.74 -6.15
N SER A 176 -9.28 7.98 -5.11
CA SER A 176 -9.98 9.24 -4.89
C SER A 176 -9.07 10.30 -4.29
N ARG A 177 -8.40 9.99 -3.17
CA ARG A 177 -7.51 10.93 -2.50
C ARG A 177 -6.32 11.27 -3.38
N HIS A 178 -5.67 10.26 -3.98
CA HIS A 178 -4.71 10.43 -5.08
C HIS A 178 -5.04 9.48 -6.24
N PHE A 179 -4.93 10.01 -7.45
CA PHE A 179 -5.22 9.26 -8.68
C PHE A 179 -4.00 8.46 -9.12
N PHE A 180 -4.23 7.23 -9.57
CA PHE A 180 -3.21 6.36 -10.17
C PHE A 180 -3.59 5.99 -11.59
N SER A 181 -2.60 5.86 -12.47
CA SER A 181 -2.84 5.54 -13.88
C SER A 181 -3.35 4.10 -14.07
N VAL A 182 -3.94 3.84 -15.24
CA VAL A 182 -4.32 2.47 -15.63
C VAL A 182 -3.11 1.54 -15.66
N GLU A 183 -1.95 2.07 -16.07
CA GLU A 183 -0.68 1.34 -16.11
C GLU A 183 -0.24 0.90 -14.72
N GLU A 184 -0.32 1.79 -13.71
CA GLU A 184 0.02 1.43 -12.33
C GLU A 184 -0.96 0.41 -11.76
N ILE A 185 -2.26 0.57 -12.02
CA ILE A 185 -3.27 -0.42 -11.63
C ILE A 185 -2.94 -1.79 -12.23
N LYS A 186 -2.59 -1.86 -13.52
CA LYS A 186 -2.19 -3.12 -14.17
C LYS A 186 -0.94 -3.73 -13.54
N LYS A 187 0.04 -2.90 -13.18
CA LYS A 187 1.25 -3.35 -12.46
C LYS A 187 0.91 -3.96 -11.11
N MET A 188 -0.03 -3.36 -10.38
CA MET A 188 -0.53 -3.93 -9.12
C MET A 188 -1.34 -5.22 -9.35
N LEU A 189 -2.11 -5.33 -10.42
CA LEU A 189 -2.80 -6.57 -10.80
C LEU A 189 -1.81 -7.70 -11.14
N ASP A 190 -0.68 -7.39 -11.76
CA ASP A 190 0.37 -8.38 -12.04
C ASP A 190 0.95 -8.97 -10.75
N ILE A 191 1.26 -8.13 -9.77
CA ILE A 191 1.78 -8.62 -8.47
C ILE A 191 0.70 -9.41 -7.70
N MET A 192 -0.56 -8.95 -7.73
CA MET A 192 -1.68 -9.70 -7.17
C MET A 192 -1.79 -11.10 -7.77
N ALA A 193 -1.70 -11.21 -9.10
CA ALA A 193 -1.77 -12.48 -9.83
C ALA A 193 -0.66 -13.43 -9.40
N ILE A 194 0.60 -12.94 -9.36
CA ILE A 194 1.78 -13.74 -8.97
C ILE A 194 1.63 -14.34 -7.56
N TYR A 195 0.94 -13.63 -6.67
CA TYR A 195 0.68 -14.09 -5.29
C TYR A 195 -0.71 -14.67 -5.07
N LYS A 196 -1.41 -15.06 -6.16
CA LYS A 196 -2.72 -15.76 -6.12
C LYS A 196 -3.84 -14.97 -5.42
N MET A 197 -3.78 -13.66 -5.44
CA MET A 197 -4.90 -12.80 -5.05
C MET A 197 -5.93 -12.80 -6.17
N ASN A 198 -7.22 -12.61 -5.83
CA ASN A 198 -8.30 -12.82 -6.80
C ASN A 198 -9.38 -11.75 -6.83
N VAL A 199 -9.28 -10.70 -6.01
CA VAL A 199 -10.22 -9.57 -6.06
C VAL A 199 -9.45 -8.26 -5.93
N PHE A 200 -9.60 -7.40 -6.93
CA PHE A 200 -9.17 -6.01 -6.88
C PHE A 200 -10.36 -5.14 -6.48
N HIS A 201 -10.31 -4.55 -5.29
CA HIS A 201 -11.31 -3.64 -4.79
C HIS A 201 -10.90 -2.22 -5.17
N TRP A 202 -11.65 -1.61 -6.08
CA TRP A 202 -11.34 -0.30 -6.66
C TRP A 202 -12.19 0.76 -6.00
N HIS A 203 -11.63 1.50 -5.03
CA HIS A 203 -12.30 2.60 -4.35
C HIS A 203 -12.26 3.84 -5.22
N LEU A 204 -13.31 4.00 -6.05
CA LEU A 204 -13.37 4.95 -7.15
C LEU A 204 -13.76 6.37 -6.73
N THR A 205 -14.39 6.55 -5.57
CA THR A 205 -14.96 7.83 -5.17
C THR A 205 -14.87 8.05 -3.68
N ASP A 206 -14.60 9.29 -3.28
CA ASP A 206 -14.64 9.76 -1.91
C ASP A 206 -14.86 11.29 -1.89
N ASP A 207 -14.82 11.92 -0.73
CA ASP A 207 -15.00 13.37 -0.54
C ASP A 207 -14.05 14.21 -1.41
N GLN A 208 -12.82 13.72 -1.66
CA GLN A 208 -11.74 14.44 -2.34
C GLN A 208 -11.68 14.22 -3.84
N GLY A 209 -12.52 13.33 -4.38
CA GLY A 209 -12.54 13.13 -5.82
C GLY A 209 -13.49 12.04 -6.30
N TRP A 210 -14.05 12.28 -7.47
CA TRP A 210 -14.87 11.34 -8.23
C TRP A 210 -14.07 10.80 -9.41
N ARG A 211 -13.82 9.49 -9.49
CA ARG A 211 -12.89 8.93 -10.50
C ARG A 211 -13.54 8.03 -11.55
N ALA A 212 -14.86 7.85 -11.54
CA ALA A 212 -15.57 7.00 -12.49
C ALA A 212 -16.43 7.84 -13.45
N GLU A 213 -16.26 7.68 -14.76
CA GLU A 213 -17.16 8.28 -15.73
C GLU A 213 -18.56 7.68 -15.64
N ILE A 214 -19.57 8.53 -15.38
CA ILE A 214 -20.99 8.21 -15.43
C ILE A 214 -21.63 9.06 -16.52
N LYS A 215 -22.02 8.46 -17.62
CA LYS A 215 -22.46 9.19 -18.83
C LYS A 215 -23.73 10.00 -18.60
N GLN A 216 -24.62 9.53 -17.74
CA GLN A 216 -25.84 10.27 -17.37
C GLN A 216 -25.52 11.51 -16.54
N TYR A 217 -24.37 11.54 -15.84
CA TYR A 217 -24.02 12.60 -14.90
C TYR A 217 -22.63 13.18 -15.18
N PRO A 218 -22.43 13.90 -16.30
CA PRO A 218 -21.10 14.34 -16.76
C PRO A 218 -20.40 15.33 -15.81
N LYS A 219 -21.16 16.05 -14.94
CA LYS A 219 -20.53 16.92 -13.96
C LYS A 219 -19.73 16.14 -12.87
N LEU A 220 -20.01 14.86 -12.69
CA LEU A 220 -19.21 14.02 -11.78
C LEU A 220 -17.72 14.02 -12.19
N THR A 221 -17.43 14.03 -13.49
CA THR A 221 -16.05 14.08 -13.99
C THR A 221 -15.56 15.49 -14.30
N THR A 222 -16.44 16.42 -14.71
CA THR A 222 -16.02 17.78 -15.03
C THR A 222 -15.89 18.68 -13.79
N VAL A 223 -16.57 18.36 -12.70
CA VAL A 223 -16.51 19.07 -11.41
C VAL A 223 -15.94 18.16 -10.33
N GLY A 224 -16.56 16.99 -10.11
CA GLY A 224 -16.21 16.09 -9.01
C GLY A 224 -14.81 15.48 -9.10
N ALA A 225 -14.24 15.37 -10.30
CA ALA A 225 -12.88 14.87 -10.53
C ALA A 225 -11.79 15.93 -10.36
N THR A 226 -12.16 17.15 -9.97
CA THR A 226 -11.24 18.29 -9.87
C THR A 226 -11.37 18.93 -8.48
N ARG A 227 -10.25 19.25 -7.84
CA ARG A 227 -10.24 20.03 -6.59
C ARG A 227 -9.29 21.22 -6.66
N SER A 228 -9.59 22.29 -5.91
CA SER A 228 -8.85 23.56 -5.98
C SER A 228 -7.43 23.50 -5.39
N ASN A 229 -7.14 22.49 -4.60
CA ASN A 229 -5.82 22.20 -4.05
C ASN A 229 -5.48 20.77 -4.28
N SER A 230 -4.24 20.49 -4.64
CA SER A 230 -3.74 19.16 -4.46
C SER A 230 -3.35 18.98 -2.99
N TRP A 231 -3.74 17.90 -2.39
CA TRP A 231 -3.00 17.31 -1.33
C TRP A 231 -1.64 17.01 -1.90
N ASN A 232 -0.79 17.85 -1.62
CA ASN A 232 0.62 17.84 -1.82
C ASN A 232 1.19 16.69 -2.67
N THR A 233 1.12 16.87 -3.98
CA THR A 233 1.77 15.98 -4.94
C THR A 233 3.30 16.02 -4.87
N ASP A 234 3.89 17.03 -4.23
CA ASP A 234 5.33 17.26 -4.25
C ASP A 234 6.04 16.96 -2.91
N ILE A 235 5.31 16.66 -1.84
CA ILE A 235 5.89 16.45 -0.52
C ILE A 235 5.49 15.09 0.06
N TYR A 236 6.30 14.10 -0.16
CA TYR A 236 6.26 12.79 0.47
C TYR A 236 6.35 12.80 1.99
N MET A 237 6.52 13.96 2.62
CA MET A 237 7.14 14.07 3.92
C MET A 237 6.49 15.10 4.82
N VAL A 238 5.19 15.35 4.71
CA VAL A 238 4.55 16.20 5.70
C VAL A 238 4.05 15.34 6.84
N ASP A 239 4.88 15.20 7.86
CA ASP A 239 4.60 14.39 9.06
C ASP A 239 3.32 14.77 9.82
N ASN A 240 2.60 15.83 9.43
CA ASN A 240 1.39 16.30 10.12
C ASN A 240 0.26 16.73 9.20
N TYR A 241 0.26 16.24 7.99
CA TYR A 241 -0.79 16.55 7.03
C TYR A 241 -2.20 16.33 7.60
N TRP A 242 -2.41 15.21 8.31
CA TRP A 242 -3.68 14.87 8.93
C TRP A 242 -4.21 15.92 9.91
N TRP A 243 -3.32 16.66 10.60
CA TRP A 243 -3.69 17.67 11.59
C TRP A 243 -3.87 19.06 11.01
N THR A 244 -3.22 19.36 9.89
CA THR A 244 -3.19 20.72 9.34
C THR A 244 -4.24 20.94 8.26
N GLY A 245 -4.80 19.88 7.67
CA GLY A 245 -5.79 19.97 6.60
C GLY A 245 -5.27 20.63 5.32
N GLU A 246 -4.05 21.12 5.31
CA GLU A 246 -3.44 21.79 4.18
C GLU A 246 -2.08 21.17 3.90
N GLY A 247 -2.02 20.19 3.04
CA GLY A 247 -0.83 19.98 2.24
C GLY A 247 -0.42 21.32 1.64
N ALA A 248 0.85 21.49 1.24
CA ALA A 248 1.29 22.79 0.75
C ALA A 248 0.27 23.32 -0.27
N TYR A 249 -0.41 24.40 0.11
CA TYR A 249 -1.36 25.09 -0.74
C TYR A 249 -0.62 25.58 -1.97
N THR A 250 -0.70 24.84 -3.07
CA THR A 250 0.03 25.19 -4.29
C THR A 250 -0.71 26.23 -5.11
N GLY A 251 -1.97 26.53 -4.79
CA GLY A 251 -2.87 27.33 -5.60
C GLY A 251 -3.18 26.71 -6.98
N LYS A 252 -2.74 25.46 -7.20
CA LYS A 252 -2.97 24.72 -8.46
C LYS A 252 -4.23 23.87 -8.35
N THR A 253 -4.84 23.61 -9.47
CA THR A 253 -5.94 22.66 -9.59
C THR A 253 -5.40 21.26 -9.76
N TYR A 254 -5.91 20.31 -8.96
CA TYR A 254 -5.68 18.88 -9.11
C TYR A 254 -6.80 18.27 -9.94
N GLY A 255 -6.46 17.71 -11.09
CA GLY A 255 -7.43 17.12 -12.00
C GLY A 255 -7.74 17.96 -13.24
N PRO A 256 -8.77 17.59 -14.05
CA PRO A 256 -9.65 16.44 -13.78
C PRO A 256 -8.92 15.10 -13.94
N TYR A 257 -9.04 14.24 -12.93
CA TYR A 257 -8.51 12.88 -12.95
C TYR A 257 -9.65 11.90 -12.75
N PHE A 258 -9.90 11.07 -13.75
CA PHE A 258 -10.96 10.04 -13.73
C PHE A 258 -10.64 8.96 -14.78
N TYR A 259 -11.29 7.82 -14.63
CA TYR A 259 -11.27 6.75 -15.63
C TYR A 259 -12.53 6.85 -16.49
N THR A 260 -12.33 6.79 -17.80
CA THR A 260 -13.42 6.61 -18.75
C THR A 260 -14.03 5.20 -18.60
N GLN A 261 -15.25 5.02 -19.08
CA GLN A 261 -15.86 3.68 -19.07
C GLN A 261 -15.04 2.65 -19.87
N ASP A 262 -14.34 3.10 -20.91
CA ASP A 262 -13.50 2.21 -21.72
C ASP A 262 -12.23 1.81 -20.95
N GLU A 263 -11.59 2.72 -20.24
CA GLU A 263 -10.45 2.41 -19.35
C GLU A 263 -10.87 1.48 -18.19
N MET A 264 -12.07 1.69 -17.62
CA MET A 264 -12.57 0.76 -16.59
C MET A 264 -12.78 -0.66 -17.16
N ARG A 265 -13.34 -0.77 -18.40
CA ARG A 265 -13.47 -2.08 -19.07
C ARG A 265 -12.12 -2.69 -19.42
N GLU A 266 -11.14 -1.88 -19.79
CA GLU A 266 -9.76 -2.33 -20.05
C GLU A 266 -9.14 -2.95 -18.80
N VAL A 267 -9.27 -2.30 -17.64
CA VAL A 267 -8.79 -2.84 -16.36
C VAL A 267 -9.52 -4.15 -16.00
N VAL A 268 -10.84 -4.20 -16.19
CA VAL A 268 -11.64 -5.42 -15.96
C VAL A 268 -11.19 -6.56 -16.84
N ALA A 269 -10.95 -6.32 -18.13
CA ALA A 269 -10.47 -7.34 -19.06
C ALA A 269 -9.06 -7.82 -18.69
N TYR A 270 -8.17 -6.91 -18.34
CA TYR A 270 -6.80 -7.22 -17.91
C TYR A 270 -6.76 -8.06 -16.62
N ALA A 271 -7.62 -7.73 -15.66
CA ALA A 271 -7.78 -8.48 -14.42
C ALA A 271 -8.36 -9.89 -14.68
N ALA A 272 -9.36 -10.01 -15.57
CA ALA A 272 -10.00 -11.29 -15.89
C ALA A 272 -9.02 -12.30 -16.51
N GLU A 273 -8.06 -11.87 -17.33
CA GLU A 273 -7.00 -12.74 -17.86
C GLU A 273 -6.11 -13.33 -16.77
N ARG A 274 -6.09 -12.70 -15.58
CA ARG A 274 -5.34 -13.09 -14.38
C ARG A 274 -6.19 -13.77 -13.33
N HIS A 275 -7.44 -14.11 -13.68
CA HIS A 275 -8.44 -14.64 -12.75
C HIS A 275 -8.69 -13.76 -11.52
N ILE A 276 -8.58 -12.45 -11.70
CA ILE A 276 -8.89 -11.43 -10.71
C ILE A 276 -10.23 -10.77 -11.09
N ASP A 277 -11.16 -10.78 -10.15
CA ASP A 277 -12.40 -10.02 -10.24
C ASP A 277 -12.18 -8.59 -9.79
N VAL A 278 -12.89 -7.62 -10.39
CA VAL A 278 -12.83 -6.21 -10.00
C VAL A 278 -14.11 -5.84 -9.26
N LEU A 279 -13.99 -5.47 -7.98
CA LEU A 279 -15.06 -4.96 -7.13
C LEU A 279 -15.02 -3.43 -7.15
N PRO A 280 -15.94 -2.75 -7.86
CA PRO A 280 -16.00 -1.29 -7.80
C PRO A 280 -16.65 -0.82 -6.51
N GLU A 281 -16.12 0.28 -5.94
CA GLU A 281 -16.75 0.98 -4.83
C GLU A 281 -17.08 2.41 -5.22
N VAL A 282 -18.32 2.80 -4.90
CA VAL A 282 -18.78 4.18 -4.83
C VAL A 282 -19.34 4.39 -3.43
N ASP A 283 -18.58 5.09 -2.60
CA ASP A 283 -18.99 5.30 -1.22
C ASP A 283 -20.19 6.22 -1.13
N MET A 284 -21.20 5.77 -0.39
CA MET A 284 -22.46 6.50 -0.13
C MET A 284 -23.17 5.94 1.10
N PRO A 285 -23.96 6.74 1.79
CA PRO A 285 -24.34 8.13 1.54
C PRO A 285 -23.38 9.15 2.17
N GLY A 286 -22.42 8.74 3.00
CA GLY A 286 -21.25 9.49 3.45
C GLY A 286 -20.15 9.49 2.39
N HIS A 287 -19.02 10.17 2.65
CA HIS A 287 -17.87 10.26 1.72
C HIS A 287 -18.26 10.59 0.27
N PHE A 288 -19.28 11.40 0.10
CA PHE A 288 -19.94 11.68 -1.19
C PHE A 288 -19.85 13.16 -1.61
N VAL A 289 -18.96 13.94 -0.98
CA VAL A 289 -18.85 15.40 -1.20
C VAL A 289 -18.51 15.73 -2.65
N ALA A 290 -17.65 14.96 -3.29
CA ALA A 290 -17.30 15.21 -4.69
C ALA A 290 -18.54 15.15 -5.61
N ALA A 291 -19.48 14.23 -5.35
CA ALA A 291 -20.75 14.15 -6.04
C ALA A 291 -21.68 15.30 -5.67
N MET A 292 -21.72 15.69 -4.39
CA MET A 292 -22.54 16.82 -3.92
C MET A 292 -22.03 18.18 -4.45
N ALA A 293 -20.72 18.31 -4.70
CA ALA A 293 -20.16 19.48 -5.36
C ALA A 293 -20.59 19.57 -6.83
N ALA A 294 -20.72 18.43 -7.50
CA ALA A 294 -21.13 18.32 -8.88
C ALA A 294 -22.66 18.49 -9.07
N TYR A 295 -23.44 17.96 -8.15
CA TYR A 295 -24.92 17.93 -8.16
C TYR A 295 -25.47 18.30 -6.79
N PRO A 296 -25.36 19.57 -6.38
CA PRO A 296 -25.74 20.01 -5.03
C PRO A 296 -27.21 19.84 -4.70
N GLU A 297 -28.08 19.75 -5.72
CA GLU A 297 -29.51 19.51 -5.57
C GLU A 297 -29.85 18.20 -4.85
N TYR A 298 -28.93 17.23 -4.82
CA TYR A 298 -29.11 15.95 -4.14
C TYR A 298 -28.55 15.93 -2.71
N SER A 299 -27.93 17.02 -2.26
CA SER A 299 -27.46 17.16 -0.87
C SER A 299 -28.58 17.55 0.09
N CYS A 300 -28.32 17.45 1.38
CA CYS A 300 -29.22 17.98 2.41
C CYS A 300 -29.21 19.51 2.48
N THR A 301 -28.24 20.17 1.88
CA THR A 301 -27.98 21.62 1.94
C THR A 301 -27.78 22.25 0.55
N PRO A 302 -28.73 22.12 -0.38
CA PRO A 302 -28.54 22.56 -1.77
C PRO A 302 -28.33 24.07 -1.94
N ALA A 303 -28.77 24.87 -0.97
CA ALA A 303 -28.54 26.32 -0.96
C ALA A 303 -27.08 26.70 -0.59
N ASN A 304 -26.35 25.80 0.02
CA ASN A 304 -24.94 25.96 0.41
C ASN A 304 -24.12 24.77 -0.13
N PRO A 305 -23.88 24.70 -1.47
CA PRO A 305 -23.19 23.58 -2.06
C PRO A 305 -21.74 23.48 -1.55
N PRO A 306 -21.27 22.26 -1.22
CA PRO A 306 -19.87 22.09 -0.89
C PRO A 306 -19.00 22.26 -2.14
N SER A 307 -17.72 22.60 -1.93
CA SER A 307 -16.69 22.34 -2.94
C SER A 307 -16.21 20.88 -2.80
N VAL A 308 -15.57 20.35 -3.83
CA VAL A 308 -14.84 19.08 -3.69
C VAL A 308 -13.87 19.22 -2.52
N TRP A 309 -13.88 18.24 -1.62
CA TRP A 309 -13.19 18.33 -0.34
C TRP A 309 -11.67 18.36 -0.52
N ILE A 310 -10.99 19.16 0.25
CA ILE A 310 -9.53 19.30 0.20
C ILE A 310 -8.84 18.93 1.52
N ASN A 311 -9.63 18.62 2.54
CA ASN A 311 -9.15 18.31 3.88
C ASN A 311 -9.23 16.79 4.14
N GLY A 312 -8.54 16.35 5.20
CA GLY A 312 -8.75 15.03 5.78
C GLY A 312 -9.98 14.98 6.67
N GLY A 313 -10.31 13.79 7.15
CA GLY A 313 -11.40 13.56 8.08
C GLY A 313 -12.75 13.35 7.41
N ILE A 314 -13.81 13.48 8.16
CA ILE A 314 -15.18 13.13 7.80
C ILE A 314 -16.00 14.39 7.54
N SER A 315 -16.59 14.52 6.37
CA SER A 315 -17.48 15.61 6.03
C SER A 315 -18.90 15.36 6.49
N SER A 316 -19.58 16.40 6.99
CA SER A 316 -21.02 16.33 7.30
C SER A 316 -21.93 16.44 6.06
N ASN A 317 -21.36 16.75 4.89
CA ASN A 317 -22.13 16.84 3.64
C ASN A 317 -22.40 15.44 3.09
N VAL A 318 -23.59 14.95 3.29
CA VAL A 318 -24.05 13.62 2.90
C VAL A 318 -25.20 13.69 1.90
N LEU A 319 -25.40 12.62 1.14
CA LEU A 319 -26.54 12.46 0.23
C LEU A 319 -27.86 12.59 1.00
N ASN A 320 -28.86 13.27 0.40
CA ASN A 320 -30.20 13.33 0.96
C ASN A 320 -31.00 12.05 0.66
N VAL A 321 -30.83 11.06 1.50
CA VAL A 321 -31.43 9.73 1.34
C VAL A 321 -32.97 9.72 1.46
N ALA A 322 -33.59 10.86 1.79
CA ALA A 322 -35.03 11.01 1.82
C ALA A 322 -35.63 11.64 0.55
N ASP A 323 -34.81 12.24 -0.31
CA ASP A 323 -35.24 12.75 -1.59
C ASP A 323 -35.27 11.61 -2.63
N PRO A 324 -36.45 11.28 -3.20
CA PRO A 324 -36.54 10.23 -4.23
C PRO A 324 -35.61 10.46 -5.44
N LYS A 325 -35.34 11.72 -5.80
CA LYS A 325 -34.43 12.05 -6.91
C LYS A 325 -32.97 11.79 -6.56
N ALA A 326 -32.60 12.02 -5.30
CA ALA A 326 -31.26 11.69 -4.83
C ALA A 326 -31.05 10.16 -4.73
N VAL A 327 -32.09 9.43 -4.35
CA VAL A 327 -32.08 7.96 -4.39
C VAL A 327 -31.95 7.43 -5.83
N GLU A 328 -32.74 8.01 -6.78
CA GLU A 328 -32.66 7.69 -8.20
C GLU A 328 -31.27 8.03 -8.78
N PHE A 329 -30.66 9.14 -8.39
CA PHE A 329 -29.30 9.53 -8.76
C PHE A 329 -28.29 8.44 -8.34
N ALA A 330 -28.34 7.98 -7.10
CA ALA A 330 -27.50 6.90 -6.61
C ALA A 330 -27.73 5.58 -7.37
N GLN A 331 -28.99 5.22 -7.61
CA GLN A 331 -29.35 4.03 -8.39
C GLN A 331 -28.84 4.09 -9.83
N ASN A 332 -28.95 5.23 -10.50
CA ASN A 332 -28.47 5.40 -11.88
C ASN A 332 -26.94 5.26 -11.95
N ILE A 333 -26.20 5.80 -10.98
CA ILE A 333 -24.74 5.61 -10.87
C ILE A 333 -24.41 4.12 -10.75
N LEU A 334 -25.04 3.43 -9.78
CA LEU A 334 -24.83 2.00 -9.60
C LEU A 334 -25.24 1.19 -10.82
N GLY A 335 -26.28 1.63 -11.53
CA GLY A 335 -26.76 1.02 -12.77
C GLY A 335 -25.70 0.99 -13.85
N GLU A 336 -25.06 2.13 -14.16
CA GLU A 336 -23.97 2.19 -15.15
C GLU A 336 -22.75 1.35 -14.73
N LEU A 337 -22.40 1.36 -13.45
CA LEU A 337 -21.28 0.55 -12.94
C LEU A 337 -21.62 -0.94 -13.01
N CYS A 338 -22.85 -1.34 -12.72
CA CYS A 338 -23.25 -2.75 -12.88
C CYS A 338 -23.08 -3.27 -14.32
N ASP A 339 -23.23 -2.40 -15.30
CA ASP A 339 -23.08 -2.75 -16.73
C ASP A 339 -21.60 -2.81 -17.18
N ILE A 340 -20.69 -2.15 -16.43
CA ILE A 340 -19.24 -2.15 -16.69
C ILE A 340 -18.53 -3.32 -16.00
N PHE A 341 -18.87 -3.60 -14.75
CA PHE A 341 -18.18 -4.57 -13.91
C PHE A 341 -18.93 -5.89 -13.86
N PRO A 342 -18.40 -7.00 -14.39
CA PRO A 342 -19.11 -8.30 -14.43
C PRO A 342 -19.13 -8.99 -13.06
N TYR A 343 -18.26 -8.64 -12.11
CA TYR A 343 -18.25 -9.27 -10.80
C TYR A 343 -19.64 -9.14 -10.14
N PRO A 344 -20.17 -10.21 -9.52
CA PRO A 344 -21.56 -10.22 -9.01
C PRO A 344 -21.75 -9.37 -7.75
N TYR A 345 -20.82 -8.49 -7.44
CA TYR A 345 -20.87 -7.60 -6.30
C TYR A 345 -20.52 -6.17 -6.68
N ILE A 346 -21.05 -5.23 -5.90
CA ILE A 346 -20.66 -3.81 -5.92
C ILE A 346 -20.58 -3.32 -4.47
N HIS A 347 -19.59 -2.48 -4.16
CA HIS A 347 -19.40 -1.91 -2.84
C HIS A 347 -19.97 -0.49 -2.80
N ILE A 348 -20.73 -0.17 -1.76
CA ILE A 348 -21.35 1.17 -1.59
C ILE A 348 -20.82 1.92 -0.36
N GLY A 349 -19.74 1.48 0.27
CA GLY A 349 -19.20 2.12 1.46
C GLY A 349 -20.11 1.99 2.67
N GLY A 350 -20.66 3.11 3.11
CA GLY A 350 -21.60 3.18 4.22
C GLY A 350 -20.96 3.40 5.59
N ASP A 351 -19.65 3.65 5.61
CA ASP A 351 -18.88 4.01 6.80
C ASP A 351 -19.00 5.51 7.12
N GLU A 352 -18.59 5.86 8.31
CA GLU A 352 -18.33 7.21 8.81
C GLU A 352 -19.37 8.28 8.38
N CYS A 353 -20.63 7.90 8.15
CA CYS A 353 -21.66 8.79 7.64
C CYS A 353 -22.28 9.64 8.76
N PRO A 354 -22.02 10.97 8.86
CA PRO A 354 -22.65 11.80 9.86
C PRO A 354 -24.15 11.99 9.62
N THR A 355 -24.94 12.02 10.70
CA THR A 355 -26.42 12.16 10.61
C THR A 355 -26.92 13.60 10.80
N SER A 356 -26.06 14.54 11.18
CA SER A 356 -26.44 15.90 11.59
C SER A 356 -27.21 16.68 10.50
N HIS A 357 -26.87 16.50 9.23
CA HIS A 357 -27.61 17.13 8.14
C HIS A 357 -28.99 16.48 7.91
N TRP A 358 -29.12 15.17 8.13
CA TRP A 358 -30.43 14.52 8.09
C TRP A 358 -31.33 14.95 9.24
N GLU A 359 -30.74 15.12 10.43
CA GLU A 359 -31.46 15.57 11.64
C GLU A 359 -32.09 16.96 11.44
N SER A 360 -31.45 17.81 10.67
CA SER A 360 -31.94 19.16 10.36
C SER A 360 -32.77 19.25 9.07
N ASN A 361 -32.83 18.20 8.26
CA ASN A 361 -33.51 18.19 6.96
C ASN A 361 -34.98 17.75 7.10
N ALA A 362 -35.91 18.56 6.60
CA ALA A 362 -37.34 18.30 6.74
C ALA A 362 -37.82 17.03 6.05
N LEU A 363 -37.24 16.68 4.87
CA LEU A 363 -37.59 15.45 4.14
C LEU A 363 -37.10 14.23 4.91
N CYS A 364 -35.89 14.27 5.49
CA CYS A 364 -35.37 13.18 6.31
C CYS A 364 -36.22 13.00 7.58
N GLN A 365 -36.58 14.08 8.26
CA GLN A 365 -37.47 14.03 9.42
C GLN A 365 -38.83 13.43 9.06
N GLN A 366 -39.40 13.77 7.90
CA GLN A 366 -40.67 13.22 7.43
C GLN A 366 -40.55 11.74 7.09
N LYS A 367 -39.51 11.32 6.33
CA LYS A 367 -39.26 9.90 5.98
C LYS A 367 -39.04 9.05 7.24
N MET A 368 -38.37 9.59 8.29
CA MET A 368 -38.25 8.95 9.60
C MET A 368 -39.62 8.64 10.23
N LYS A 369 -40.56 9.60 10.20
CA LYS A 369 -41.91 9.44 10.73
C LYS A 369 -42.73 8.46 9.91
N ASP A 370 -42.68 8.58 8.58
CA ASP A 370 -43.48 7.75 7.67
C ASP A 370 -43.08 6.27 7.77
N LEU A 371 -41.79 5.99 8.00
CA LEU A 371 -41.25 4.65 8.15
C LEU A 371 -41.23 4.17 9.62
N GLY A 372 -41.58 5.04 10.60
CA GLY A 372 -41.54 4.69 12.02
C GLY A 372 -40.13 4.37 12.53
N LEU A 373 -39.09 4.97 11.95
CA LEU A 373 -37.70 4.70 12.32
C LEU A 373 -37.32 5.38 13.63
N SER A 374 -36.53 4.69 14.45
CA SER A 374 -36.10 5.15 15.77
C SER A 374 -34.79 5.93 15.80
N SER A 375 -34.02 5.87 14.71
CA SER A 375 -32.70 6.51 14.58
C SER A 375 -32.36 6.85 13.14
N TYR A 376 -31.53 7.87 12.93
CA TYR A 376 -31.02 8.20 11.59
C TYR A 376 -30.03 7.13 11.05
N ARG A 377 -29.51 6.27 11.93
CA ARG A 377 -28.77 5.07 11.48
C ARG A 377 -29.70 4.03 10.86
N ALA A 378 -30.93 3.90 11.38
CA ALA A 378 -31.95 3.08 10.72
C ALA A 378 -32.37 3.67 9.36
N LEU A 379 -32.38 5.00 9.21
CA LEU A 379 -32.60 5.64 7.90
C LEU A 379 -31.45 5.32 6.91
N GLN A 380 -30.21 5.31 7.38
CA GLN A 380 -29.08 4.85 6.57
C GLN A 380 -29.25 3.38 6.16
N THR A 381 -29.64 2.51 7.08
CA THR A 381 -29.92 1.10 6.78
C THR A 381 -31.02 0.94 5.74
N HIS A 382 -32.05 1.77 5.81
CA HIS A 382 -33.13 1.78 4.82
C HIS A 382 -32.59 2.15 3.43
N PHE A 383 -31.73 3.17 3.34
CA PHE A 383 -31.08 3.53 2.08
C PHE A 383 -30.21 2.37 1.54
N ILE A 384 -29.41 1.72 2.39
CA ILE A 384 -28.61 0.53 1.98
C ILE A 384 -29.54 -0.56 1.42
N LYS A 385 -30.70 -0.76 2.05
CA LYS A 385 -31.69 -1.73 1.55
C LYS A 385 -32.27 -1.33 0.19
N GLU A 386 -32.61 -0.05 -0.01
CA GLU A 386 -33.07 0.48 -1.31
C GLU A 386 -32.01 0.24 -2.41
N MET A 387 -30.71 0.46 -2.11
CA MET A 387 -29.62 0.15 -3.04
C MET A 387 -29.44 -1.35 -3.26
N SER A 388 -29.56 -2.16 -2.22
CA SER A 388 -29.50 -3.62 -2.31
C SER A 388 -30.57 -4.20 -3.23
N ASP A 389 -31.81 -3.71 -3.07
CA ASP A 389 -32.94 -4.14 -3.90
C ASP A 389 -32.71 -3.74 -5.36
N PHE A 390 -32.23 -2.52 -5.60
CA PHE A 390 -31.94 -2.05 -6.93
C PHE A 390 -30.86 -2.89 -7.62
N VAL A 391 -29.69 -3.08 -7.00
CA VAL A 391 -28.62 -3.88 -7.62
C VAL A 391 -28.99 -5.35 -7.75
N GLY A 392 -29.90 -5.84 -6.88
CA GLY A 392 -30.52 -7.15 -6.98
C GLY A 392 -31.29 -7.34 -8.31
N THR A 393 -31.93 -6.28 -8.83
CA THR A 393 -32.58 -6.31 -10.15
C THR A 393 -31.58 -6.48 -11.30
N LYS A 394 -30.29 -6.13 -11.06
CA LYS A 394 -29.17 -6.31 -11.99
C LYS A 394 -28.41 -7.62 -11.76
N GLY A 395 -28.90 -8.51 -10.88
CA GLY A 395 -28.26 -9.77 -10.53
C GLY A 395 -27.01 -9.62 -9.65
N LYS A 396 -26.87 -8.49 -8.95
CA LYS A 396 -25.72 -8.22 -8.08
C LYS A 396 -26.12 -8.15 -6.60
N ARG A 397 -25.10 -8.22 -5.72
CA ARG A 397 -25.23 -8.06 -4.26
C ARG A 397 -24.28 -6.96 -3.78
N LEU A 398 -24.56 -6.44 -2.59
CA LEU A 398 -23.75 -5.37 -2.00
C LEU A 398 -22.60 -5.91 -1.17
N PHE A 399 -21.53 -5.12 -1.14
CA PHE A 399 -20.57 -5.03 -0.04
C PHE A 399 -20.79 -3.70 0.70
N CYS A 400 -20.59 -3.71 2.02
CA CYS A 400 -20.60 -2.52 2.87
C CYS A 400 -19.51 -2.61 3.92
N TRP A 401 -19.04 -1.45 4.41
CA TRP A 401 -18.19 -1.40 5.59
C TRP A 401 -18.97 -1.78 6.85
N ASN A 402 -18.24 -2.18 7.89
CA ASN A 402 -18.85 -2.78 9.09
C ASN A 402 -19.74 -1.85 9.92
N GLU A 403 -19.67 -0.52 9.74
CA GLU A 403 -20.57 0.41 10.40
C GLU A 403 -22.04 0.13 10.07
N SER A 404 -22.31 -0.42 8.91
CA SER A 404 -23.66 -0.88 8.53
C SER A 404 -24.29 -1.86 9.54
N VAL A 405 -23.46 -2.60 10.30
CA VAL A 405 -23.89 -3.54 11.34
C VAL A 405 -23.40 -3.21 12.75
N THR A 406 -22.40 -2.32 12.90
CA THR A 406 -21.82 -1.97 14.20
C THR A 406 -22.25 -0.61 14.71
N ALA A 407 -22.71 0.30 13.84
CA ALA A 407 -23.18 1.63 14.27
C ALA A 407 -24.43 1.51 15.16
N GLY A 408 -24.37 2.19 16.30
CA GLY A 408 -25.49 2.20 17.23
C GLY A 408 -26.77 2.77 16.61
N GLY A 409 -27.86 2.01 16.64
CA GLY A 409 -29.13 2.39 16.05
C GLY A 409 -29.37 1.94 14.60
N ALA A 410 -28.44 1.20 13.99
CA ALA A 410 -28.67 0.54 12.71
C ALA A 410 -29.79 -0.52 12.83
N ASP A 411 -30.60 -0.69 11.78
CA ASP A 411 -31.60 -1.74 11.72
C ASP A 411 -30.97 -3.06 11.28
N LEU A 412 -30.57 -3.87 12.24
CA LEU A 412 -29.87 -5.12 12.00
C LEU A 412 -30.72 -6.17 11.30
N GLN A 413 -32.05 -6.15 11.51
CA GLN A 413 -32.94 -7.08 10.82
C GLN A 413 -33.02 -6.72 9.33
N LEU A 414 -33.14 -5.44 9.03
CA LEU A 414 -33.14 -4.96 7.65
C LEU A 414 -31.78 -5.20 6.97
N MET A 415 -30.65 -5.00 7.69
CA MET A 415 -29.34 -5.35 7.18
C MET A 415 -29.21 -6.84 6.83
N LYS A 416 -29.70 -7.73 7.68
CA LYS A 416 -29.74 -9.16 7.39
C LYS A 416 -30.47 -9.46 6.09
N GLU A 417 -31.59 -8.77 5.82
CA GLU A 417 -32.41 -8.96 4.61
C GLU A 417 -31.71 -8.49 3.33
N THR A 418 -30.68 -7.64 3.42
CA THR A 418 -29.88 -7.23 2.25
C THR A 418 -29.02 -8.38 1.72
N GLY A 419 -28.64 -9.33 2.57
CA GLY A 419 -27.66 -10.37 2.22
C GLY A 419 -26.27 -9.79 1.85
N ALA A 420 -25.97 -8.56 2.27
CA ALA A 420 -24.71 -7.89 1.98
C ALA A 420 -23.50 -8.62 2.60
N THR A 421 -22.37 -8.56 1.96
CA THR A 421 -21.10 -8.97 2.55
C THR A 421 -20.48 -7.77 3.28
N ILE A 422 -19.97 -7.99 4.49
CA ILE A 422 -19.50 -6.94 5.37
C ILE A 422 -17.96 -6.91 5.36
N MET A 423 -17.37 -5.78 4.96
CA MET A 423 -15.93 -5.53 5.09
C MET A 423 -15.64 -4.94 6.46
N CYS A 424 -14.81 -5.64 7.24
CA CYS A 424 -14.61 -5.34 8.64
C CYS A 424 -13.23 -4.72 8.88
N TRP A 425 -13.20 -3.44 9.29
CA TRP A 425 -11.97 -2.69 9.52
C TRP A 425 -11.79 -2.24 10.99
N ASN A 426 -12.79 -1.59 11.60
CA ASN A 426 -12.70 -1.08 12.97
C ASN A 426 -14.08 -0.97 13.65
N PRO A 427 -14.35 -1.64 14.76
CA PRO A 427 -13.58 -2.79 15.30
C PRO A 427 -13.75 -4.04 14.42
N CYS A 428 -12.67 -4.48 13.80
CA CYS A 428 -12.71 -5.53 12.78
C CYS A 428 -13.35 -6.84 13.29
N GLN A 429 -12.81 -7.39 14.37
CA GLN A 429 -13.30 -8.67 14.92
C GLN A 429 -14.72 -8.55 15.49
N GLY A 430 -15.07 -7.38 16.05
CA GLY A 430 -16.44 -7.08 16.50
C GLY A 430 -17.42 -7.03 15.33
N GLY A 431 -17.04 -6.37 14.24
CA GLY A 431 -17.83 -6.31 13.00
C GLY A 431 -18.04 -7.68 12.38
N ALA A 432 -16.95 -8.48 12.27
CA ALA A 432 -17.03 -9.82 11.70
C ALA A 432 -17.89 -10.78 12.54
N ALA A 433 -17.77 -10.73 13.87
CA ALA A 433 -18.62 -11.51 14.75
C ALA A 433 -20.10 -11.13 14.59
N LYS A 434 -20.38 -9.82 14.51
CA LYS A 434 -21.73 -9.29 14.32
C LYS A 434 -22.32 -9.70 12.97
N ALA A 435 -21.56 -9.60 11.90
CA ALA A 435 -21.96 -10.07 10.56
C ALA A 435 -22.31 -11.57 10.61
N ALA A 436 -21.41 -12.40 11.17
CA ALA A 436 -21.62 -13.84 11.28
C ALA A 436 -22.85 -14.22 12.12
N GLU A 437 -23.14 -13.50 13.23
CA GLU A 437 -24.34 -13.66 14.03
C GLU A 437 -25.64 -13.37 13.23
N LEU A 438 -25.58 -12.44 12.31
CA LEU A 438 -26.68 -12.10 11.41
C LEU A 438 -26.76 -13.09 10.24
N GLY A 439 -25.79 -13.97 10.07
CA GLY A 439 -25.69 -14.90 8.91
C GLY A 439 -25.19 -14.20 7.65
N LEU A 440 -24.50 -13.07 7.79
CA LEU A 440 -23.84 -12.34 6.71
C LEU A 440 -22.36 -12.74 6.64
N ASP A 441 -21.81 -12.72 5.43
CA ASP A 441 -20.39 -13.00 5.22
C ASP A 441 -19.52 -11.78 5.57
N ALA A 442 -18.30 -12.05 6.03
CA ALA A 442 -17.34 -11.04 6.47
C ALA A 442 -16.00 -11.18 5.74
N ILE A 443 -15.43 -10.06 5.34
CA ILE A 443 -14.06 -9.92 4.86
C ILE A 443 -13.26 -9.18 5.93
N ILE A 444 -12.09 -9.69 6.28
CA ILE A 444 -11.21 -9.14 7.30
C ILE A 444 -10.24 -8.15 6.66
N THR A 445 -10.36 -6.88 7.06
CA THR A 445 -9.53 -5.76 6.60
C THR A 445 -8.94 -4.99 7.78
N GLU A 446 -8.52 -5.68 8.83
CA GLU A 446 -8.09 -5.11 10.12
C GLU A 446 -7.30 -3.82 9.98
N TYR A 447 -7.86 -2.75 10.54
CA TYR A 447 -7.24 -1.43 10.57
C TYR A 447 -5.98 -1.41 11.44
N HIS A 448 -6.09 -1.85 12.69
CA HIS A 448 -5.01 -1.84 13.64
C HIS A 448 -5.29 -2.76 14.84
N SER A 449 -4.40 -3.69 15.06
CA SER A 449 -4.33 -4.44 16.31
C SER A 449 -2.93 -4.32 16.93
N SER A 450 -2.79 -4.71 18.17
CA SER A 450 -1.49 -4.77 18.85
C SER A 450 -0.49 -5.75 18.19
N THR A 451 -0.97 -6.59 17.29
CA THR A 451 -0.17 -7.62 16.59
C THR A 451 0.00 -7.37 15.10
N GLY A 452 -0.50 -6.22 14.58
CA GLY A 452 -0.48 -5.89 13.17
C GLY A 452 -1.87 -5.82 12.54
N GLY A 453 -1.95 -5.62 11.25
CA GLY A 453 -3.20 -5.46 10.52
C GLY A 453 -3.05 -5.63 9.01
N TYR A 454 -4.10 -5.25 8.29
CA TYR A 454 -4.13 -5.32 6.83
C TYR A 454 -4.33 -3.94 6.17
N TYR A 455 -4.20 -2.84 6.94
CA TYR A 455 -4.03 -1.51 6.36
C TYR A 455 -2.56 -1.33 5.96
N ILE A 456 -2.27 -1.64 4.70
CA ILE A 456 -0.91 -1.73 4.17
C ILE A 456 -0.38 -0.39 3.63
N ASN A 457 -1.10 0.70 3.84
CA ASN A 457 -0.66 2.07 3.58
C ASN A 457 0.05 2.72 4.79
N ARG A 458 0.21 2.02 5.92
CA ARG A 458 0.89 2.50 7.12
C ARG A 458 2.41 2.51 6.92
N ARG A 459 3.15 3.26 7.72
CA ARG A 459 4.62 3.18 7.71
C ARG A 459 5.08 1.75 7.98
N GLN A 460 6.17 1.36 7.37
CA GLN A 460 6.75 0.03 7.59
C GLN A 460 7.71 -0.01 8.78
N SER A 461 8.24 1.14 9.18
CA SER A 461 9.12 1.29 10.33
C SER A 461 9.00 2.70 10.91
N ASN A 462 9.66 2.92 12.05
CA ASN A 462 9.85 4.23 12.66
C ASN A 462 11.23 4.83 12.34
N ASP A 463 11.86 4.39 11.26
CA ASP A 463 13.13 4.94 10.82
C ASP A 463 13.03 6.44 10.55
N TYR A 464 14.06 7.18 10.91
CA TYR A 464 14.12 8.60 10.61
C TYR A 464 13.99 8.85 9.10
N GLY A 465 13.07 9.73 8.74
CA GLY A 465 12.75 10.04 7.34
C GLY A 465 11.95 8.98 6.63
N GLU A 466 11.43 7.97 7.33
CA GLU A 466 10.37 7.11 6.81
C GLU A 466 9.15 7.99 6.57
N PRO A 467 8.62 8.07 5.34
CA PRO A 467 7.45 8.87 5.07
C PRO A 467 6.26 8.39 5.92
N SER A 468 5.51 9.32 6.47
CA SER A 468 4.28 9.03 7.21
C SER A 468 3.23 8.51 6.24
N GLY A 469 2.97 7.20 6.22
CA GLY A 469 1.78 6.68 5.56
C GLY A 469 0.55 7.08 6.38
N ALA A 470 -0.53 7.41 5.77
CA ALA A 470 -1.89 7.70 6.27
C ALA A 470 -2.10 8.18 7.74
N GLY A 471 -1.07 8.55 8.46
CA GLY A 471 -1.17 9.03 9.85
C GLY A 471 -1.56 8.00 10.91
N TYR A 472 -1.72 6.73 10.55
CA TYR A 472 -2.25 5.66 11.42
C TYR A 472 -1.19 4.86 12.17
N GLY A 473 0.05 5.36 12.24
CA GLY A 473 1.17 4.70 12.91
C GLY A 473 1.87 3.66 12.04
N ASP A 474 2.63 2.78 12.66
CA ASP A 474 3.50 1.82 12.00
C ASP A 474 2.86 0.43 11.97
N ASP A 475 3.13 -0.34 10.93
CA ASP A 475 2.86 -1.77 10.88
C ASP A 475 3.98 -2.47 10.11
N THR A 476 4.71 -3.33 10.81
CA THR A 476 5.84 -4.06 10.25
C THR A 476 5.37 -5.19 9.34
N VAL A 477 6.25 -5.64 8.44
CA VAL A 477 5.99 -6.82 7.61
C VAL A 477 5.71 -8.06 8.47
N GLU A 478 6.45 -8.21 9.58
CA GLU A 478 6.23 -9.31 10.53
C GLU A 478 4.90 -9.20 11.27
N GLY A 479 4.50 -7.98 11.66
CA GLY A 479 3.20 -7.70 12.28
C GLY A 479 2.06 -8.09 11.34
N CYS A 480 2.08 -7.60 10.11
CA CYS A 480 1.10 -7.96 9.09
C CYS A 480 1.05 -9.48 8.82
N TYR A 481 2.22 -10.14 8.74
CA TYR A 481 2.28 -11.59 8.57
C TYR A 481 1.68 -12.35 9.75
N ASN A 482 1.96 -11.93 10.99
CA ASN A 482 1.54 -12.64 12.20
C ASN A 482 0.07 -12.39 12.56
N TYR A 483 -0.58 -11.38 12.01
CA TYR A 483 -1.99 -11.11 12.27
C TYR A 483 -2.87 -12.33 11.98
N VAL A 484 -3.82 -12.62 12.87
CA VAL A 484 -4.71 -13.78 12.83
C VAL A 484 -6.12 -13.35 12.40
N PRO A 485 -6.52 -13.55 11.13
CA PRO A 485 -7.79 -13.04 10.62
C PRO A 485 -9.03 -13.74 11.21
N VAL A 486 -8.90 -14.99 11.65
CA VAL A 486 -9.99 -15.73 12.33
C VAL A 486 -9.49 -16.18 13.68
N PRO A 487 -9.92 -15.53 14.78
CA PRO A 487 -9.55 -15.92 16.14
C PRO A 487 -9.99 -17.34 16.51
N ASP A 488 -9.22 -18.02 17.35
CA ASP A 488 -9.48 -19.41 17.74
C ASP A 488 -10.80 -19.59 18.53
N ASN A 489 -11.32 -18.52 19.14
CA ASN A 489 -12.59 -18.52 19.90
C ASN A 489 -13.85 -18.39 19.00
N VAL A 490 -13.70 -18.20 17.70
CA VAL A 490 -14.83 -18.16 16.78
C VAL A 490 -15.41 -19.58 16.62
N THR A 491 -16.71 -19.70 16.85
CA THR A 491 -17.39 -21.02 16.71
C THR A 491 -17.37 -21.50 15.27
N ALA A 492 -17.41 -22.82 15.03
CA ALA A 492 -17.47 -23.39 13.70
C ALA A 492 -18.68 -22.89 12.89
N ALA A 493 -19.82 -22.59 13.57
CA ALA A 493 -21.02 -22.05 12.95
C ALA A 493 -20.78 -20.64 12.39
N ASN A 494 -20.01 -19.81 13.07
CA ASN A 494 -19.68 -18.45 12.65
C ASN A 494 -18.46 -18.40 11.73
N ALA A 495 -17.48 -19.29 11.92
CA ALA A 495 -16.24 -19.31 11.15
C ALA A 495 -16.46 -19.46 9.63
N LYS A 496 -17.53 -20.12 9.21
CA LYS A 496 -17.91 -20.28 7.79
C LYS A 496 -18.23 -18.94 7.11
N HIS A 497 -18.58 -17.90 7.89
CA HIS A 497 -18.88 -16.55 7.40
C HIS A 497 -17.63 -15.68 7.25
N TYR A 498 -16.48 -16.08 7.77
CA TYR A 498 -15.21 -15.41 7.52
C TYR A 498 -14.67 -15.91 6.18
N ILE A 499 -15.07 -15.27 5.08
CA ILE A 499 -14.83 -15.78 3.72
C ILE A 499 -13.60 -15.21 3.05
N GLY A 500 -12.92 -14.22 3.68
CA GLY A 500 -11.78 -13.59 3.03
C GLY A 500 -10.98 -12.63 3.88
N VAL A 501 -9.86 -12.21 3.27
CA VAL A 501 -8.96 -11.17 3.76
C VAL A 501 -8.66 -10.16 2.66
N GLN A 502 -8.38 -8.92 3.03
CA GLN A 502 -8.02 -7.87 2.09
C GLN A 502 -6.93 -6.97 2.66
N GLY A 503 -5.91 -6.67 1.84
CA GLY A 503 -5.01 -5.56 2.08
C GLY A 503 -5.68 -4.26 1.65
N THR A 504 -5.84 -3.33 2.57
CA THR A 504 -6.52 -2.05 2.33
C THR A 504 -5.50 -0.94 2.22
N PHE A 505 -5.61 -0.11 1.18
CA PHE A 505 -4.63 0.93 0.87
C PHE A 505 -5.31 2.28 0.63
N TRP A 506 -5.32 3.12 1.65
CA TRP A 506 -5.79 4.51 1.60
C TRP A 506 -4.67 5.44 1.15
N THR A 507 -4.99 6.48 0.38
CA THR A 507 -4.00 7.29 -0.32
C THR A 507 -3.94 8.75 0.08
N GLU A 508 -4.48 9.11 1.25
CA GLU A 508 -4.46 10.48 1.76
C GLU A 508 -3.04 11.09 1.75
N HIS A 509 -2.03 10.26 1.99
CA HIS A 509 -0.64 10.67 2.06
C HIS A 509 0.25 10.00 1.00
N VAL A 510 -0.35 9.42 -0.03
CA VAL A 510 0.37 8.62 -1.04
C VAL A 510 0.07 9.18 -2.43
N SER A 511 1.01 9.96 -2.97
CA SER A 511 0.82 10.72 -4.21
C SER A 511 1.66 10.22 -5.38
N SER A 512 2.39 9.10 -5.24
CA SER A 512 3.17 8.53 -6.35
C SER A 512 3.12 7.01 -6.37
N ASP A 513 3.34 6.47 -7.57
CA ASP A 513 3.37 5.04 -7.85
C ASP A 513 4.44 4.32 -6.98
N GLU A 514 5.63 4.92 -6.88
CA GLU A 514 6.70 4.32 -6.11
C GLU A 514 6.41 4.27 -4.61
N TYR A 515 5.69 5.28 -4.10
CA TYR A 515 5.34 5.29 -2.69
C TYR A 515 4.19 4.32 -2.40
N LEU A 516 3.24 4.17 -3.32
CA LEU A 516 2.23 3.11 -3.29
C LEU A 516 2.91 1.74 -3.20
N GLU A 517 3.80 1.43 -4.14
CA GLU A 517 4.53 0.16 -4.18
C GLU A 517 5.34 -0.08 -2.90
N TYR A 518 6.09 0.94 -2.44
CA TYR A 518 6.93 0.86 -1.24
C TYR A 518 6.11 0.50 0.01
N LEU A 519 4.97 1.16 0.21
CA LEU A 519 4.13 0.88 1.36
C LEU A 519 3.37 -0.44 1.22
N ALA A 520 2.85 -0.75 0.04
CA ALA A 520 2.12 -2.00 -0.20
C ALA A 520 3.03 -3.22 -0.08
N LEU A 521 4.25 -3.15 -0.61
CA LEU A 521 5.16 -4.30 -0.68
C LEU A 521 6.20 -4.27 0.46
N PRO A 522 6.47 -5.43 1.08
CA PRO A 522 5.91 -6.75 0.79
C PRO A 522 4.67 -7.13 1.63
N ARG A 523 4.00 -6.19 2.34
CA ARG A 523 2.84 -6.52 3.19
C ARG A 523 1.68 -7.11 2.41
N LEU A 524 1.47 -6.69 1.17
CA LEU A 524 0.47 -7.32 0.28
C LEU A 524 0.75 -8.83 0.10
N ILE A 525 2.03 -9.23 0.08
CA ILE A 525 2.43 -10.64 0.03
C ILE A 525 2.06 -11.36 1.32
N CYS A 526 2.13 -10.69 2.48
CA CYS A 526 1.68 -11.24 3.76
C CYS A 526 0.16 -11.49 3.76
N VAL A 527 -0.62 -10.56 3.21
CA VAL A 527 -2.08 -10.72 3.04
C VAL A 527 -2.40 -11.89 2.10
N ALA A 528 -1.67 -12.00 0.99
CA ALA A 528 -1.81 -13.11 0.04
C ALA A 528 -1.53 -14.47 0.71
N GLU A 529 -0.45 -14.56 1.50
CA GLU A 529 -0.13 -15.76 2.29
C GLU A 529 -1.24 -16.08 3.30
N ALA A 530 -1.76 -15.09 4.02
CA ALA A 530 -2.88 -15.27 4.96
C ALA A 530 -4.17 -15.73 4.27
N GLY A 531 -4.39 -15.24 3.05
CA GLY A 531 -5.56 -15.58 2.23
C GLY A 531 -5.51 -16.98 1.63
N TRP A 532 -4.31 -17.44 1.29
CA TRP A 532 -4.11 -18.73 0.62
C TRP A 532 -3.73 -19.86 1.57
N SER A 533 -2.76 -19.62 2.47
CA SER A 533 -2.12 -20.66 3.27
C SER A 533 -2.90 -20.98 4.54
N THR A 534 -2.79 -22.23 5.01
CA THR A 534 -3.44 -22.66 6.26
C THR A 534 -2.79 -21.98 7.46
N GLN A 535 -3.58 -21.40 8.38
CA GLN A 535 -3.10 -20.68 9.56
C GLN A 535 -2.10 -21.47 10.43
N GLY A 536 -2.37 -22.75 10.70
CA GLY A 536 -1.50 -23.59 11.51
C GLY A 536 -0.11 -23.87 10.90
N ARG A 537 0.15 -23.39 9.69
CA ARG A 537 1.44 -23.51 8.99
C ARG A 537 2.22 -22.21 8.92
N LYS A 538 1.72 -21.12 9.52
CA LYS A 538 2.47 -19.87 9.59
C LYS A 538 3.78 -20.07 10.34
N ASN A 539 4.87 -19.66 9.72
CA ASN A 539 6.21 -19.65 10.30
C ASN A 539 6.97 -18.47 9.71
N TRP A 540 7.26 -17.46 10.51
CA TRP A 540 7.89 -16.24 10.07
C TRP A 540 9.25 -16.49 9.40
N ASN A 541 10.10 -17.33 10.00
CA ASN A 541 11.43 -17.60 9.45
C ASN A 541 11.37 -18.29 8.07
N ASP A 542 10.45 -19.25 7.89
CA ASP A 542 10.20 -19.87 6.59
C ASP A 542 9.68 -18.86 5.58
N PHE A 543 8.70 -18.04 5.96
CA PHE A 543 8.16 -16.98 5.11
C PHE A 543 9.24 -15.96 4.73
N LYS A 544 10.02 -15.49 5.69
CA LYS A 544 11.14 -14.57 5.49
C LYS A 544 12.16 -15.12 4.51
N THR A 545 12.48 -16.42 4.61
CA THR A 545 13.39 -17.08 3.65
C THR A 545 12.83 -17.08 2.23
N ARG A 546 11.55 -17.40 2.05
CA ARG A 546 10.88 -17.35 0.74
C ARG A 546 10.78 -15.92 0.21
N LEU A 547 10.41 -14.98 1.06
CA LEU A 547 10.32 -13.56 0.72
C LEU A 547 11.67 -12.98 0.31
N THR A 548 12.77 -13.37 0.97
CA THR A 548 14.12 -12.96 0.59
C THR A 548 14.47 -13.39 -0.84
N ARG A 549 14.04 -14.58 -1.28
CA ARG A 549 14.20 -15.04 -2.66
C ARG A 549 13.25 -14.33 -3.62
N ASP A 550 12.05 -13.99 -3.17
CA ASP A 550 11.09 -13.21 -3.96
C ASP A 550 11.58 -11.79 -4.25
N THR A 551 12.57 -11.24 -3.50
CA THR A 551 13.15 -9.92 -3.82
C THR A 551 13.83 -9.88 -5.20
N GLU A 552 14.38 -10.99 -5.68
CA GLU A 552 14.94 -11.08 -7.04
C GLU A 552 13.87 -10.81 -8.11
N MET A 553 12.66 -11.30 -7.87
CA MET A 553 11.52 -11.06 -8.76
C MET A 553 11.01 -9.64 -8.65
N LEU A 554 10.91 -9.09 -7.43
CA LEU A 554 10.49 -7.69 -7.23
C LEU A 554 11.50 -6.73 -7.88
N ASP A 555 12.80 -6.98 -7.71
CA ASP A 555 13.88 -6.19 -8.34
C ASP A 555 13.84 -6.29 -9.87
N ALA A 556 13.66 -7.50 -10.43
CA ALA A 556 13.57 -7.73 -11.87
C ALA A 556 12.30 -7.09 -12.48
N GLY A 557 11.20 -7.08 -11.75
CA GLY A 557 9.94 -6.42 -12.14
C GLY A 557 9.96 -4.90 -11.95
N GLY A 558 11.02 -4.34 -11.37
CA GLY A 558 11.12 -2.90 -11.11
C GLY A 558 10.15 -2.41 -10.04
N TYR A 559 9.77 -3.26 -9.09
CA TYR A 559 8.94 -2.87 -7.96
C TYR A 559 9.76 -2.19 -6.87
N VAL A 560 9.19 -1.16 -6.28
CA VAL A 560 9.71 -0.52 -5.07
C VAL A 560 9.07 -1.19 -3.85
N TYR A 561 9.89 -1.57 -2.86
CA TYR A 561 9.37 -2.27 -1.68
C TYR A 561 10.17 -1.97 -0.42
N GLY A 562 9.52 -2.06 0.75
CA GLY A 562 10.18 -1.88 2.04
C GLY A 562 11.14 -3.03 2.36
N ARG A 563 12.31 -2.71 2.93
CA ARG A 563 13.40 -3.66 3.23
C ARG A 563 13.67 -3.81 4.74
N HIS A 564 12.89 -3.16 5.60
CA HIS A 564 13.11 -3.11 7.05
C HIS A 564 13.09 -4.48 7.76
N TRP A 565 12.47 -5.46 7.13
CA TRP A 565 12.37 -6.84 7.61
C TRP A 565 13.61 -7.70 7.30
N MET A 566 14.55 -7.21 6.49
CA MET A 566 15.76 -7.94 6.08
C MET A 566 16.83 -7.88 7.18
N ASP A 567 17.54 -8.99 7.41
CA ASP A 567 18.55 -9.08 8.49
C ASP A 567 19.73 -8.13 8.33
N ASN A 568 20.02 -7.72 7.09
CA ASN A 568 21.11 -6.79 6.77
C ASN A 568 20.64 -5.36 6.58
N TYR A 569 19.37 -5.05 6.88
CA TYR A 569 18.87 -3.69 6.78
C TYR A 569 19.50 -2.81 7.86
N VAL A 570 20.03 -1.68 7.46
CA VAL A 570 20.56 -0.67 8.38
C VAL A 570 19.49 0.36 8.65
N HIS A 571 18.94 0.32 9.86
CA HIS A 571 17.93 1.28 10.30
C HIS A 571 18.47 2.70 10.30
N ARG A 572 17.69 3.62 9.75
CA ARG A 572 18.02 5.05 9.74
C ARG A 572 17.64 5.64 11.09
N VAL A 573 18.65 5.99 11.86
CA VAL A 573 18.47 6.69 13.14
C VAL A 573 18.68 8.17 12.89
N TYR A 574 17.85 9.02 13.50
CA TYR A 574 18.10 10.46 13.49
C TYR A 574 19.48 10.73 14.06
N LYS A 575 20.36 11.28 13.24
CA LYS A 575 21.65 11.82 13.69
C LYS A 575 21.46 13.32 13.83
N ASN A 576 21.54 13.81 15.04
CA ASN A 576 21.46 15.23 15.29
C ASN A 576 22.55 15.95 14.44
N PRO A 577 22.14 16.76 13.45
CA PRO A 577 23.09 17.44 12.57
C PRO A 577 23.75 18.67 13.23
N ILE A 578 23.53 18.87 14.52
CA ILE A 578 24.06 19.99 15.31
C ILE A 578 25.54 19.72 15.60
N ALA A 579 26.41 20.37 14.85
CA ALA A 579 27.86 20.30 15.03
C ALA A 579 28.50 21.61 14.60
N ASP A 580 29.69 21.89 15.14
CA ASP A 580 30.49 23.05 14.71
C ASP A 580 30.81 22.98 13.21
N GLY A 581 30.55 24.06 12.49
CA GLY A 581 30.75 24.14 11.05
C GLY A 581 29.61 23.58 10.20
N ALA A 582 28.65 22.90 10.76
CA ALA A 582 27.50 22.39 10.02
C ALA A 582 26.64 23.51 9.41
N VAL A 583 26.17 23.33 8.19
CA VAL A 583 25.16 24.20 7.57
C VAL A 583 23.83 23.48 7.57
N VAL A 584 22.82 24.11 8.17
CA VAL A 584 21.49 23.50 8.41
C VAL A 584 20.37 24.43 7.96
N LYS A 585 19.18 23.86 7.76
CA LYS A 585 17.91 24.57 7.62
C LYS A 585 17.00 24.23 8.79
N PHE A 586 16.24 25.20 9.27
CA PHE A 586 15.27 25.00 10.33
C PHE A 586 13.86 25.17 9.79
N THR A 587 13.06 24.11 9.88
CA THR A 587 11.64 24.12 9.52
C THR A 587 10.79 23.89 10.77
N ASN A 588 9.89 24.80 11.05
CA ASN A 588 9.01 24.70 12.22
C ASN A 588 7.82 23.79 11.93
N GLN A 589 7.44 23.03 12.94
CA GLN A 589 6.17 22.31 12.94
C GLN A 589 5.01 23.27 13.21
N SER A 590 4.55 23.96 12.18
CA SER A 590 3.38 24.82 12.27
C SER A 590 2.08 24.03 12.08
N THR A 591 0.97 24.54 12.64
CA THR A 591 -0.34 23.90 12.55
C THR A 591 -1.02 24.06 11.19
N ASP A 592 -0.52 24.97 10.35
CA ASP A 592 -1.12 25.28 9.04
C ASP A 592 -0.25 24.83 7.85
N ARG A 593 1.06 24.97 7.95
CA ARG A 593 2.05 24.51 6.94
C ARG A 593 3.47 24.58 7.52
N PRO A 594 4.44 23.85 6.96
CA PRO A 594 5.84 24.02 7.33
C PRO A 594 6.26 25.47 7.15
N ARG A 595 6.90 26.04 8.17
CA ARG A 595 7.42 27.40 8.17
C ARG A 595 8.92 27.37 8.40
N CYS A 596 9.62 28.16 7.65
CA CYS A 596 11.07 28.26 7.75
C CYS A 596 11.51 29.36 8.69
N LEU A 597 12.59 29.11 9.44
CA LEU A 597 13.37 30.18 10.01
C LEU A 597 14.18 30.82 8.87
N ALA A 598 13.82 32.03 8.47
CA ALA A 598 14.33 32.68 7.27
C ALA A 598 14.95 34.04 7.56
N ASP A 599 16.04 34.33 6.87
CA ASP A 599 16.61 35.66 6.75
C ASP A 599 16.04 36.31 5.47
N GLN A 600 15.24 37.33 5.63
CA GLN A 600 14.70 38.10 4.51
C GLN A 600 15.41 39.48 4.45
N ASN A 601 16.47 39.55 3.65
CA ASN A 601 17.26 40.75 3.47
C ASN A 601 17.82 41.34 4.80
N GLY A 602 18.29 40.47 5.68
CA GLY A 602 18.86 40.87 6.98
C GLY A 602 17.82 41.11 8.08
N THR A 603 16.56 40.69 7.86
CA THR A 603 15.47 40.69 8.84
C THR A 603 14.98 39.23 9.07
N LEU A 604 14.91 38.86 10.34
CA LEU A 604 14.44 37.50 10.69
C LEU A 604 12.94 37.36 10.46
N ASN A 605 12.56 36.28 9.77
CA ASN A 605 11.18 35.83 9.66
C ASN A 605 11.08 34.36 10.18
N GLY A 606 10.31 34.17 11.24
CA GLY A 606 10.06 32.83 11.80
C GLY A 606 8.99 32.01 11.01
N GLN A 607 8.39 32.62 10.00
CA GLN A 607 7.31 32.05 9.19
C GLN A 607 7.60 32.14 7.69
N GLY A 608 8.87 32.08 7.30
CA GLY A 608 9.29 32.15 5.89
C GLY A 608 8.77 30.98 5.07
N ASP A 609 8.49 31.24 3.80
CA ASP A 609 8.14 30.18 2.83
C ASP A 609 9.40 29.51 2.24
N ALA A 610 10.55 30.17 2.29
CA ALA A 610 11.84 29.65 1.88
C ALA A 610 12.80 29.62 3.09
N CYS A 611 13.49 28.49 3.26
CA CYS A 611 14.42 28.33 4.37
C CYS A 611 15.79 28.90 4.06
N THR A 612 16.31 29.74 4.96
CA THR A 612 17.69 30.18 4.96
C THR A 612 18.64 29.07 5.39
N GLU A 613 19.83 29.08 4.85
CA GLU A 613 20.93 28.22 5.29
C GLU A 613 21.67 28.89 6.46
N TRP A 614 21.73 28.17 7.58
CA TRP A 614 22.34 28.64 8.81
C TRP A 614 23.61 27.85 9.11
N LYS A 615 24.74 28.53 9.27
CA LYS A 615 25.97 27.92 9.74
C LYS A 615 25.98 27.91 11.27
N LEU A 616 26.29 26.78 11.84
CA LEU A 616 26.49 26.60 13.27
C LEU A 616 27.97 26.80 13.58
N GLU A 617 28.28 27.68 14.53
CA GLU A 617 29.63 27.91 15.03
C GLU A 617 29.64 27.58 16.53
N ALA A 618 30.58 26.75 16.98
CA ALA A 618 30.71 26.42 18.40
C ALA A 618 30.93 27.71 19.22
N ALA A 619 30.21 27.81 20.34
CA ALA A 619 30.43 28.89 21.31
C ALA A 619 31.47 28.45 22.34
N GLU A 620 31.72 29.32 23.36
CA GLU A 620 32.76 29.10 24.36
C GLU A 620 32.50 27.92 25.29
N LYS A 621 31.20 27.49 25.43
CA LYS A 621 30.81 26.35 26.24
C LYS A 621 30.37 25.19 25.36
N ASP A 622 30.76 24.02 25.75
CA ASP A 622 30.35 22.78 25.05
C ASP A 622 28.82 22.65 24.96
N GLY A 623 28.32 22.28 23.77
CA GLY A 623 26.90 22.20 23.47
C GLY A 623 26.19 23.52 23.21
N GLU A 624 26.91 24.67 23.24
CA GLU A 624 26.38 25.97 22.85
C GLU A 624 26.90 26.36 21.46
N TYR A 625 26.05 27.03 20.67
CA TYR A 625 26.35 27.41 19.29
C TYR A 625 25.91 28.84 18.99
N TYR A 626 26.64 29.51 18.12
CA TYR A 626 26.19 30.70 17.42
C TYR A 626 25.56 30.27 16.09
N ILE A 627 24.45 30.89 15.71
CA ILE A 627 23.68 30.56 14.51
C ILE A 627 23.85 31.74 13.53
N LEU A 628 24.65 31.53 12.48
CA LEU A 628 25.01 32.52 11.48
C LEU A 628 24.19 32.32 10.19
N SER A 629 23.51 33.36 9.71
CA SER A 629 22.87 33.36 8.40
C SER A 629 23.90 33.40 7.27
N ASN A 630 23.87 32.45 6.36
CA ASN A 630 24.68 32.46 5.14
C ASN A 630 24.23 33.54 4.13
N GLU A 631 23.01 34.09 4.28
CA GLU A 631 22.49 35.12 3.39
C GLU A 631 22.99 36.53 3.74
N SER A 632 22.83 36.93 5.00
CA SER A 632 23.20 38.28 5.43
C SER A 632 24.51 38.37 6.21
N GLY A 633 25.10 37.25 6.63
CA GLY A 633 26.27 37.24 7.52
C GLY A 633 25.97 37.74 8.95
N LYS A 634 24.69 37.74 9.36
CA LYS A 634 24.25 38.14 10.69
C LYS A 634 23.94 36.93 11.56
N TYR A 635 24.10 37.08 12.86
CA TYR A 635 23.80 36.06 13.86
C TYR A 635 22.36 36.14 14.36
N LEU A 636 21.79 35.02 14.67
CA LEU A 636 20.52 34.91 15.40
C LEU A 636 20.72 35.47 16.83
N ASN A 637 19.90 36.43 17.22
CA ASN A 637 20.01 37.17 18.49
C ASN A 637 18.66 37.24 19.21
N ALA A 638 18.71 37.43 20.52
CA ALA A 638 17.57 37.76 21.34
C ALA A 638 17.68 39.14 21.97
N SER A 639 16.58 39.90 21.99
CA SER A 639 16.50 41.23 22.59
C SER A 639 16.53 41.20 24.12
N GLY A 640 16.31 40.06 24.74
CA GLY A 640 16.28 39.80 26.17
C GLY A 640 16.27 38.31 26.47
N THR A 641 16.23 37.95 27.75
CA THR A 641 16.26 36.53 28.20
C THR A 641 14.92 36.00 28.71
N ALA A 642 13.88 36.82 28.70
CA ALA A 642 12.55 36.40 29.17
C ALA A 642 11.63 35.95 28.04
N SER A 643 10.60 35.19 28.38
CA SER A 643 9.49 34.87 27.47
C SER A 643 8.87 36.17 26.91
N GLY A 644 8.58 36.20 25.62
CA GLY A 644 8.11 37.38 24.89
C GLY A 644 9.20 38.23 24.26
N SER A 645 10.48 38.01 24.59
CA SER A 645 11.60 38.72 23.97
C SER A 645 11.65 38.45 22.47
N THR A 646 11.94 39.50 21.67
CA THR A 646 12.01 39.35 20.20
C THR A 646 13.33 38.69 19.82
N VAL A 647 13.25 37.77 18.89
CA VAL A 647 14.41 37.15 18.21
C VAL A 647 14.66 37.91 16.92
N THR A 648 15.92 38.30 16.66
CA THR A 648 16.34 39.20 15.57
C THR A 648 17.64 38.71 14.94
N LEU A 649 18.06 39.38 13.86
CA LEU A 649 19.39 39.24 13.27
C LEU A 649 20.27 40.45 13.62
N GLY A 650 21.55 40.20 13.93
CA GLY A 650 22.49 41.26 14.26
C GLY A 650 23.93 40.78 14.22
N THR A 651 24.85 41.73 14.48
CA THR A 651 26.31 41.46 14.49
C THR A 651 26.79 40.86 15.81
N LYS A 652 25.98 40.96 16.87
CA LYS A 652 26.30 40.39 18.18
C LYS A 652 26.13 38.86 18.11
N LYS A 653 27.06 38.12 18.70
CA LYS A 653 26.95 36.69 18.89
C LYS A 653 26.11 36.37 20.14
N THR A 654 25.02 35.63 19.98
CA THR A 654 24.20 35.10 21.08
C THR A 654 24.29 33.59 21.02
N ALA A 655 24.60 32.97 22.16
CA ALA A 655 24.72 31.51 22.23
C ALA A 655 23.35 30.84 22.40
N TRP A 656 23.16 29.72 21.70
CA TRP A 656 21.96 28.89 21.67
C TRP A 656 22.31 27.46 22.00
N THR A 657 21.39 26.73 22.62
CA THR A 657 21.43 25.26 22.77
C THR A 657 20.31 24.63 21.98
N PHE A 658 20.44 23.32 21.70
CA PHE A 658 19.46 22.56 20.98
C PHE A 658 18.98 21.42 21.88
N ASP A 659 17.82 21.57 22.45
CA ASP A 659 17.24 20.58 23.36
C ASP A 659 16.34 19.62 22.61
N GLU A 660 16.36 18.33 22.98
CA GLU A 660 15.46 17.33 22.42
C GLU A 660 14.01 17.68 22.72
N THR A 661 13.13 17.35 21.77
CA THR A 661 11.69 17.52 21.91
C THR A 661 10.99 16.15 22.03
N THR A 662 9.70 16.13 22.31
CA THR A 662 8.89 14.90 22.29
C THR A 662 8.72 14.31 20.87
N MET A 663 9.16 15.05 19.86
CA MET A 663 9.04 14.66 18.46
C MET A 663 10.41 14.30 17.88
N SER A 664 10.58 13.07 17.45
CA SER A 664 11.83 12.58 16.86
C SER A 664 12.20 13.42 15.62
N GLY A 665 13.46 13.88 15.56
CA GLY A 665 13.96 14.73 14.47
C GLY A 665 13.71 16.21 14.63
N TYR A 666 13.09 16.65 15.74
CA TYR A 666 12.87 18.04 16.06
C TYR A 666 13.65 18.45 17.32
N VAL A 667 14.12 19.67 17.30
CA VAL A 667 14.82 20.30 18.45
C VAL A 667 14.13 21.59 18.85
N ALA A 668 14.28 21.98 20.11
CA ALA A 668 13.99 23.33 20.56
C ALA A 668 15.29 24.15 20.50
N ILE A 669 15.27 25.32 19.83
CA ILE A 669 16.40 26.27 19.80
C ILE A 669 16.29 27.12 21.04
N CYS A 670 16.97 26.74 22.12
CA CYS A 670 16.88 27.38 23.42
C CYS A 670 17.96 28.44 23.59
N LEU A 671 17.64 29.54 24.31
CA LEU A 671 18.61 30.54 24.62
C LEU A 671 19.60 30.04 25.70
N ALA A 672 20.89 29.98 25.41
CA ALA A 672 21.89 29.43 26.34
C ALA A 672 21.91 30.13 27.72
N ALA A 673 21.62 31.45 27.74
CA ALA A 673 21.50 32.23 28.97
C ALA A 673 20.24 31.94 29.80
N ASN A 674 19.21 31.34 29.21
CA ASN A 674 17.97 30.93 29.87
C ASN A 674 17.32 29.80 29.06
N LYS A 675 17.60 28.57 29.41
CA LYS A 675 17.10 27.38 28.71
C LYS A 675 15.58 27.13 28.86
N ASP A 676 14.91 27.85 29.75
CA ASP A 676 13.46 27.78 29.92
C ASP A 676 12.70 28.47 28.79
N VAL A 677 13.39 29.11 27.84
CA VAL A 677 12.79 29.77 26.68
C VAL A 677 13.45 29.34 25.39
N ALA A 678 12.62 29.11 24.36
CA ALA A 678 13.04 28.69 23.03
C ALA A 678 12.50 29.60 21.93
N VAL A 679 13.15 29.59 20.78
CA VAL A 679 12.68 30.26 19.56
C VAL A 679 11.35 29.69 19.13
N ASN A 680 10.33 30.55 19.08
CA ASN A 680 8.97 30.20 18.70
C ASN A 680 8.57 30.97 17.44
N ASN A 681 7.89 30.36 16.51
CA ASN A 681 7.50 31.00 15.25
C ASN A 681 6.39 32.04 15.37
N ASN A 682 5.76 32.17 16.55
CA ASN A 682 4.75 33.16 16.90
C ASN A 682 3.63 33.32 15.83
N VAL A 683 2.83 32.30 15.61
CA VAL A 683 1.75 32.24 14.60
C VAL A 683 0.77 33.44 14.60
N ASN A 684 0.66 34.15 15.72
CA ASN A 684 -0.24 35.32 15.84
C ASN A 684 0.37 36.64 15.34
N ASN A 685 1.63 36.64 14.92
CA ASN A 685 2.29 37.86 14.42
C ASN A 685 3.32 37.46 13.33
N ALA A 686 2.86 37.51 12.11
CA ALA A 686 3.43 36.87 10.91
C ALA A 686 4.92 37.24 10.60
N SER A 687 5.55 38.15 11.27
CA SER A 687 6.90 38.63 10.90
C SER A 687 7.99 38.41 11.95
N HIS A 688 7.69 37.98 13.17
CA HIS A 688 8.70 37.97 14.22
C HIS A 688 8.74 36.70 15.05
N ALA A 689 9.84 35.96 14.97
CA ALA A 689 10.16 34.95 15.96
C ALA A 689 10.34 35.57 17.35
N ARG A 690 9.87 34.91 18.39
CA ARG A 690 10.00 35.33 19.79
C ARG A 690 10.45 34.17 20.66
N LEU A 691 11.00 34.51 21.82
CA LEU A 691 11.24 33.53 22.87
C LEU A 691 9.92 33.23 23.60
N PHE A 692 9.58 31.97 23.74
CA PHE A 692 8.47 31.49 24.58
C PHE A 692 8.96 30.39 25.51
N ALA A 693 8.19 30.19 26.59
CA ALA A 693 8.49 29.13 27.54
C ALA A 693 8.70 27.81 26.80
N HIS A 694 9.83 27.17 27.06
CA HIS A 694 10.17 25.88 26.51
C HIS A 694 9.32 24.80 27.19
N GLY A 695 8.40 24.21 26.47
CA GLY A 695 7.54 23.14 26.96
C GLY A 695 7.54 21.98 25.96
N THR A 696 7.50 20.77 26.47
CA THR A 696 7.56 19.52 25.69
C THR A 696 6.39 19.33 24.71
N SER A 697 5.36 20.17 24.77
CA SER A 697 4.15 20.09 23.93
C SER A 697 3.91 21.30 23.03
N ASN A 698 4.84 22.27 22.97
CA ASN A 698 4.66 23.48 22.18
C ASN A 698 5.25 23.35 20.77
N GLY A 699 4.48 22.79 19.84
CA GLY A 699 4.91 22.56 18.44
C GLY A 699 5.41 23.82 17.71
N ALA A 700 4.96 25.02 18.11
CA ALA A 700 5.46 26.27 17.54
C ALA A 700 6.92 26.58 17.93
N SER A 701 7.50 25.85 18.88
CA SER A 701 8.91 25.91 19.27
C SER A 701 9.72 24.71 18.77
N PHE A 702 9.12 23.79 18.01
CA PHE A 702 9.80 22.60 17.48
C PHE A 702 10.32 22.88 16.08
N TRP A 703 11.62 22.68 15.90
CA TRP A 703 12.32 22.93 14.66
C TRP A 703 12.95 21.63 14.14
N LYS A 704 12.53 21.19 12.98
CA LYS A 704 13.22 20.15 12.23
C LYS A 704 14.53 20.72 11.72
N VAL A 705 15.62 19.97 11.83
CA VAL A 705 16.94 20.38 11.41
C VAL A 705 17.36 19.54 10.20
N ASP A 706 17.40 20.16 9.03
CA ASP A 706 17.86 19.52 7.81
C ASP A 706 19.31 19.91 7.51
N LEU A 707 20.20 18.93 7.48
CA LEU A 707 21.62 19.13 7.17
C LEU A 707 21.77 19.46 5.67
N VAL A 708 22.39 20.62 5.38
CA VAL A 708 22.70 21.06 4.02
C VAL A 708 24.16 20.73 3.68
N GLN A 709 25.06 20.98 4.62
CA GLN A 709 26.49 20.72 4.45
C GLN A 709 27.06 20.18 5.77
N GLU A 710 27.79 19.08 5.67
CA GLU A 710 28.54 18.55 6.82
C GLU A 710 29.69 19.50 7.22
N PRO A 711 30.10 19.51 8.51
CA PRO A 711 31.25 20.27 8.94
C PRO A 711 32.49 19.93 8.11
N ASP A 712 33.26 20.91 7.72
CA ASP A 712 34.57 20.76 7.10
C ASP A 712 35.56 20.13 8.09
N ALA A 713 35.43 18.82 8.30
CA ALA A 713 36.46 18.10 9.01
C ALA A 713 36.37 16.62 8.63
N VAL A 714 37.32 16.18 7.94
CA VAL A 714 38.27 15.13 8.28
C VAL A 714 39.01 14.72 7.01
N ALA A 715 40.31 14.81 7.09
CA ALA A 715 41.25 14.35 6.10
C ALA A 715 40.85 13.00 5.45
N GLN A 716 40.97 12.98 4.13
CA GLN A 716 40.78 11.84 3.27
C GLN A 716 41.45 10.58 3.85
N VAL A 717 40.64 9.56 4.07
CA VAL A 717 41.15 8.19 4.23
C VAL A 717 41.58 7.72 2.83
N PRO A 718 42.78 7.16 2.63
CA PRO A 718 43.23 6.72 1.34
C PRO A 718 42.37 5.58 0.82
N THR A 719 41.82 5.74 -0.37
CA THR A 719 41.09 4.69 -1.10
C THR A 719 42.06 3.59 -1.50
N ALA A 720 41.84 2.38 -1.02
CA ALA A 720 42.44 1.18 -1.51
C ALA A 720 41.93 0.91 -2.94
N THR A 721 42.84 0.84 -3.88
CA THR A 721 42.61 0.53 -5.30
C THR A 721 42.16 -0.91 -5.49
N GLY A 722 40.93 -1.11 -5.87
CA GLY A 722 40.37 -2.37 -6.37
C GLY A 722 39.05 -2.08 -7.05
N HIS A 723 39.00 -2.21 -8.37
CA HIS A 723 37.85 -1.86 -9.18
C HIS A 723 36.63 -2.75 -8.90
N PRO A 724 35.56 -2.27 -8.29
CA PRO A 724 34.23 -2.85 -8.45
C PRO A 724 33.40 -2.07 -9.46
N VAL A 725 32.53 -2.77 -10.13
CA VAL A 725 31.53 -2.21 -11.06
C VAL A 725 30.72 -1.14 -10.34
N GLN A 726 30.86 0.12 -10.76
CA GLN A 726 30.08 1.24 -10.23
C GLN A 726 28.58 0.97 -10.43
N LYS A 727 27.88 0.75 -9.33
CA LYS A 727 26.43 0.71 -9.31
C LYS A 727 25.90 2.13 -9.09
N VAL A 728 25.22 2.67 -10.10
CA VAL A 728 24.60 4.00 -10.04
C VAL A 728 23.15 3.84 -9.62
N TYR A 729 22.73 4.58 -8.60
CA TYR A 729 21.38 4.58 -8.09
C TYR A 729 20.78 6.00 -8.19
N ASP A 730 19.47 6.11 -8.36
CA ASP A 730 18.77 7.37 -8.19
C ASP A 730 18.67 7.75 -6.68
N LEU A 731 18.09 8.92 -6.38
CA LEU A 731 17.98 9.40 -5.00
C LEU A 731 17.10 8.53 -4.10
N ASN A 732 16.32 7.62 -4.69
CA ASN A 732 15.44 6.68 -4.00
C ASN A 732 16.09 5.29 -3.85
N GLY A 733 17.39 5.17 -4.19
CA GLY A 733 18.15 3.94 -4.05
C GLY A 733 17.90 2.91 -5.15
N ARG A 734 17.33 3.29 -6.31
CA ARG A 734 17.08 2.39 -7.44
C ARG A 734 18.29 2.28 -8.34
N PRO A 735 18.57 1.11 -8.93
CA PRO A 735 19.54 1.00 -10.01
C PRO A 735 19.14 1.90 -11.17
N SER A 736 20.01 2.83 -11.54
CA SER A 736 19.73 3.82 -12.57
C SER A 736 20.48 3.48 -13.87
N ARG A 737 19.78 3.60 -15.02
CA ARG A 737 20.44 3.48 -16.34
C ARG A 737 21.36 4.69 -16.55
N ARG A 738 22.56 4.44 -17.11
CA ARG A 738 23.66 5.41 -17.23
C ARG A 738 23.36 6.71 -18.00
N ASN A 739 22.22 6.88 -18.67
CA ASN A 739 22.02 7.90 -19.71
C ASN A 739 21.07 9.06 -19.34
N GLY A 740 20.70 9.26 -18.08
CA GLY A 740 19.83 10.39 -17.68
C GLY A 740 20.59 11.47 -16.91
N GLN A 741 20.30 12.76 -17.18
CA GLN A 741 20.77 13.89 -16.38
C GLN A 741 20.03 13.93 -15.05
N GLY A 742 20.71 14.26 -13.94
CA GLY A 742 20.10 14.45 -12.64
C GLY A 742 20.98 14.03 -11.46
N LEU A 743 20.49 14.29 -10.25
CA LEU A 743 21.17 13.93 -9.02
C LEU A 743 21.06 12.41 -8.78
N ARG A 744 22.18 11.75 -8.48
CA ARG A 744 22.28 10.30 -8.31
C ARG A 744 23.15 9.93 -7.13
N ILE A 745 23.02 8.71 -6.65
CA ILE A 745 23.91 8.14 -5.63
C ILE A 745 24.86 7.18 -6.34
N VAL A 746 26.15 7.47 -6.29
CA VAL A 746 27.22 6.62 -6.81
C VAL A 746 28.09 6.24 -5.63
N ASP A 747 28.19 4.94 -5.34
CA ASP A 747 28.96 4.41 -4.22
C ASP A 747 28.66 5.12 -2.86
N GLY A 748 27.36 5.40 -2.60
CA GLY A 748 26.90 6.07 -1.39
C GLY A 748 27.03 7.60 -1.40
N THR A 749 27.56 8.20 -2.47
CA THR A 749 27.76 9.65 -2.60
C THR A 749 26.76 10.25 -3.60
N LYS A 750 26.15 11.36 -3.27
CA LYS A 750 25.27 12.11 -4.20
C LYS A 750 26.12 12.80 -5.26
N VAL A 751 25.88 12.47 -6.54
CA VAL A 751 26.59 13.03 -7.70
C VAL A 751 25.58 13.57 -8.70
N PHE A 752 25.81 14.78 -9.19
CA PHE A 752 25.02 15.32 -10.30
C PHE A 752 25.59 14.84 -11.64
N VAL A 753 24.85 14.02 -12.38
CA VAL A 753 25.23 13.57 -13.72
C VAL A 753 24.65 14.57 -14.72
N LYS A 754 25.55 15.25 -15.46
CA LYS A 754 25.18 16.22 -16.51
C LYS A 754 24.72 15.55 -17.80
#